data_305e1a9f1b0631b1c4eca0fefa39be32
#
_entry.id   305e1a9f1b0631b1c4eca0fefa39be32
#
_cell.length_a   1.000
_cell.length_b   1.000
_cell.length_c   1.000
_cell.angle_alpha   90.00
_cell.angle_beta   90.00
_cell.angle_gamma   90.00
#
_symmetry.space_group_name_H-M   'P 1'
#
loop_
_entity.id
_entity.type
_entity.pdbx_description
1 polymer ?
#
loop_
_entity_poly.entity_id
_entity_poly.type
_entity_poly.pdbx_seq_one_letter_code
_entity_poly.pdbx_strand_id
1 'polypeptide(L)'
;MGISSGNHASGVNDSSGVARNISVIGWGKAIVGIAAVMLIPDSADAQPASNDDDLPQVRVTAPKRAAKRQTVRHAPVRVAPAPVVAAPSNVQVNPIVGDGHGVTGYQAPAQAGISRLPVPLRDTPQTVNVVTQQVIQEQRLTSFEEALRTVPGITFSAGEGGQQGDSPIIRGFTARGDVFRDGIRDPGWYTRDLFSSDRVEVYKGPSGFAFGRGSTGGAINTVSKLPQPTNFIDGTISGVTSGGYRAEVDANGRQGDISGRIAAMYQDVPTADRDHVYAKRWGIAPSFHADFTPDTRGTFSYIYQGEESVPDYGHPYLPAPIYSAATGAQTNGGYFGNGAATPPVPIPRSNWFGVASGPLRDLVTTDTHIVTAKFEHDFDNNLKISNATRYVSVDRMARVTSPRSLLQANNTSAVTPGYPVSLMTIGREHFQTETDNSLLINQTDLTGKFNTGWLQHTFAVGAEAARETRDQQRAFGMTPRLLCDNTNVLCRTGLYNPVDTSFGGVFGGYAPPNKTESTNVAFYGFDQVKFNEYFELLGSIRYDRFETNFQDFNTAPVTNLNRNDDLVSWRVGGVFHPTSHSSLYAAYGVSSNPAAEFQTLSSAGNNAANVFLAPERNTTLEVGAKADVLNGKLTLSGAVFRIEKTNLRIPIDPVLNTALVLDGLARVDGVELGAAGKLTDQWSLFAGYSYLNSKIVNTSDLSQLGRQLPNTPPHNFTLWSTYDLTPQWTVGGGVAYQALAYANAQNTIYVPNYWKLDLMTSYKVTRDSLLQLNIYNVTDELYYSQYYGGHAVPAAGRTAMLTYRYHFTPPPPVIDYPVRATRYVSK
;
A
#
# COMPACT_ATOMS: atom_id res chain seq x y z
N MET A 1 50.46 -20.36 53.04
CA MET A 1 50.31 -21.79 52.78
C MET A 1 49.29 -21.95 51.73
N GLY A 2 49.53 -22.21 50.51
CA GLY A 2 50.32 -23.26 49.91
C GLY A 2 49.40 -23.81 48.80
N ILE A 3 49.66 -23.51 47.51
CA ILE A 3 49.93 -24.42 46.38
C ILE A 3 48.75 -25.34 46.04
N SER A 4 48.18 -25.44 44.85
CA SER A 4 48.79 -25.85 43.56
C SER A 4 47.73 -25.91 42.47
N SER A 5 48.04 -25.37 41.35
CA SER A 5 48.01 -25.82 39.95
C SER A 5 47.05 -26.96 39.52
N GLY A 6 46.37 -26.74 38.38
CA GLY A 6 45.71 -27.78 37.58
C GLY A 6 45.13 -27.22 36.28
N ASN A 7 45.95 -27.22 35.22
CA ASN A 7 45.52 -27.04 33.83
C ASN A 7 44.54 -28.11 33.38
N HIS A 8 43.50 -27.73 32.66
CA HIS A 8 43.06 -28.50 31.48
C HIS A 8 42.39 -27.60 30.47
N ALA A 9 42.99 -27.57 29.29
CA ALA A 9 42.50 -26.99 28.06
C ALA A 9 41.51 -27.93 27.38
N SER A 10 40.51 -27.36 26.75
CA SER A 10 39.81 -27.87 25.55
C SER A 10 38.53 -27.04 25.39
N GLY A 11 38.18 -26.48 24.34
CA GLY A 11 38.30 -26.63 22.94
C GLY A 11 37.41 -25.55 22.35
N VAL A 12 38.05 -24.68 21.57
CA VAL A 12 37.39 -23.65 20.75
C VAL A 12 36.72 -24.37 19.61
N ASN A 13 35.42 -24.27 19.49
CA ASN A 13 34.70 -24.56 18.24
C ASN A 13 34.48 -23.26 17.47
N ASP A 14 35.32 -23.07 16.50
CA ASP A 14 35.30 -22.08 15.45
C ASP A 14 34.31 -22.53 14.38
N SER A 15 33.18 -21.83 14.22
CA SER A 15 32.30 -22.01 13.08
C SER A 15 32.50 -20.84 12.12
N SER A 16 33.58 -20.93 11.34
CA SER A 16 33.81 -20.06 10.19
C SER A 16 32.72 -20.25 9.14
N GLY A 17 31.89 -19.23 8.96
CA GLY A 17 30.97 -19.09 7.84
C GLY A 17 31.76 -18.93 6.53
N VAL A 18 31.53 -19.84 5.61
CA VAL A 18 32.11 -19.86 4.27
C VAL A 18 31.52 -18.70 3.45
N ALA A 19 32.28 -17.63 3.30
CA ALA A 19 32.04 -16.61 2.30
C ALA A 19 32.39 -17.20 0.91
N ARG A 20 31.41 -17.52 0.09
CA ARG A 20 31.61 -17.81 -1.33
C ARG A 20 31.74 -16.50 -2.10
N ASN A 21 32.96 -16.16 -2.47
CA ASN A 21 33.26 -15.16 -3.48
C ASN A 21 32.73 -15.62 -4.83
N ILE A 22 31.68 -14.99 -5.32
CA ILE A 22 31.29 -15.04 -6.73
C ILE A 22 31.88 -13.77 -7.36
N SER A 23 32.96 -13.92 -8.10
CA SER A 23 33.53 -12.86 -8.94
C SER A 23 32.56 -12.60 -10.10
N VAL A 24 31.85 -11.47 -10.05
CA VAL A 24 31.07 -10.95 -11.17
C VAL A 24 32.02 -10.20 -12.10
N ILE A 25 32.17 -10.71 -13.31
CA ILE A 25 32.91 -10.08 -14.42
C ILE A 25 32.28 -8.72 -14.72
N GLY A 26 33.11 -7.67 -14.62
CA GLY A 26 32.69 -6.31 -14.88
C GLY A 26 32.30 -6.07 -16.34
N TRP A 27 31.05 -5.73 -16.57
CA TRP A 27 30.57 -5.07 -17.78
C TRP A 27 30.33 -3.61 -17.46
N GLY A 28 31.40 -2.86 -17.49
CA GLY A 28 31.40 -1.41 -17.42
C GLY A 28 31.43 -0.80 -18.82
N LYS A 29 30.55 0.20 -19.03
CA LYS A 29 30.61 1.24 -20.05
C LYS A 29 30.37 0.81 -21.51
N ALA A 30 29.10 0.70 -21.88
CA ALA A 30 28.66 0.99 -23.27
C ALA A 30 27.13 1.13 -23.35
N ILE A 31 26.55 2.24 -22.98
CA ILE A 31 25.28 2.77 -23.55
C ILE A 31 25.33 4.28 -23.30
N VAL A 32 25.92 5.03 -24.23
CA VAL A 32 25.74 6.48 -24.36
C VAL A 32 25.22 6.70 -25.78
N GLY A 33 24.13 7.41 -25.87
CA GLY A 33 23.74 8.05 -27.11
C GLY A 33 22.40 7.65 -27.67
N ILE A 34 21.33 8.30 -27.21
CA ILE A 34 20.22 8.87 -27.99
C ILE A 34 19.37 9.61 -26.95
N ALA A 35 19.72 10.86 -26.67
CA ALA A 35 18.83 11.83 -26.04
C ALA A 35 18.53 12.89 -27.07
N ALA A 36 17.31 12.90 -27.61
CA ALA A 36 16.82 14.02 -28.39
C ALA A 36 16.49 15.17 -27.43
N VAL A 37 17.28 16.24 -27.52
CA VAL A 37 17.06 17.50 -26.78
C VAL A 37 15.89 18.22 -27.42
N MET A 38 14.77 18.38 -26.72
CA MET A 38 13.76 19.37 -27.01
C MET A 38 14.00 20.61 -26.13
N LEU A 39 14.42 21.70 -26.79
CA LEU A 39 14.49 23.03 -26.21
C LEU A 39 13.07 23.60 -26.07
N ILE A 40 12.70 24.00 -24.87
CA ILE A 40 11.52 24.80 -24.59
C ILE A 40 12.02 26.24 -24.31
N PRO A 41 11.46 27.31 -24.94
CA PRO A 41 11.84 28.67 -24.67
C PRO A 41 11.20 29.22 -23.38
N ASP A 42 11.95 30.13 -22.76
CA ASP A 42 11.66 30.83 -21.51
C ASP A 42 10.41 31.70 -21.53
N SER A 43 9.84 31.78 -20.38
CA SER A 43 8.82 32.61 -19.75
C SER A 43 8.48 33.98 -20.36
N ALA A 44 7.18 34.24 -20.39
CA ALA A 44 6.61 35.59 -20.44
C ALA A 44 5.77 35.87 -19.18
N ASP A 45 6.04 36.99 -18.53
CA ASP A 45 5.37 37.54 -17.37
C ASP A 45 3.87 37.79 -17.60
N ALA A 46 3.02 37.41 -16.63
CA ALA A 46 1.62 37.81 -16.60
C ALA A 46 1.37 38.83 -15.48
N GLN A 47 0.98 40.02 -15.85
CA GLN A 47 0.41 41.04 -14.98
C GLN A 47 -1.06 40.76 -14.64
N PRO A 48 -1.60 41.24 -13.51
CA PRO A 48 -2.97 40.95 -13.08
C PRO A 48 -3.99 41.82 -13.81
N ALA A 49 -5.10 41.24 -14.26
CA ALA A 49 -6.22 41.96 -14.83
C ALA A 49 -7.31 42.26 -13.79
N SER A 50 -7.79 43.48 -13.86
CA SER A 50 -8.91 44.03 -13.06
C SER A 50 -10.28 43.51 -13.49
N ASN A 51 -11.22 43.58 -12.54
CA ASN A 51 -12.66 43.38 -12.70
C ASN A 51 -13.26 44.32 -13.78
N ASP A 52 -14.23 43.78 -14.55
CA ASP A 52 -15.57 44.39 -14.66
C ASP A 52 -16.53 43.55 -15.52
N ASP A 53 -17.80 43.66 -15.12
CA ASP A 53 -19.01 43.03 -15.64
C ASP A 53 -19.25 43.15 -17.16
N ASP A 54 -19.86 42.14 -17.75
CA ASP A 54 -21.09 42.13 -18.54
C ASP A 54 -21.19 40.87 -19.40
N LEU A 55 -22.24 40.04 -19.12
CA LEU A 55 -22.59 38.89 -19.97
C LEU A 55 -23.73 39.29 -20.95
N PRO A 56 -23.59 39.04 -22.25
CA PRO A 56 -24.69 39.27 -23.20
C PRO A 56 -25.70 38.10 -23.19
N GLN A 57 -26.98 38.44 -23.17
CA GLN A 57 -28.11 37.54 -23.21
C GLN A 57 -28.20 36.81 -24.56
N VAL A 58 -28.29 35.46 -24.50
CA VAL A 58 -28.60 34.61 -25.67
C VAL A 58 -30.11 34.44 -25.81
N ARG A 59 -30.67 34.98 -26.89
CA ARG A 59 -32.06 34.70 -27.31
C ARG A 59 -32.11 33.40 -28.08
N VAL A 60 -32.88 32.44 -27.59
CA VAL A 60 -33.20 31.19 -28.28
C VAL A 60 -34.49 31.39 -29.10
N THR A 61 -34.39 31.31 -30.43
CA THR A 61 -35.51 31.26 -31.33
C THR A 61 -35.80 29.81 -31.75
N ALA A 62 -37.04 29.35 -31.55
CA ALA A 62 -37.52 28.02 -31.91
C ALA A 62 -37.76 27.88 -33.42
N PRO A 63 -37.43 26.73 -34.06
CA PRO A 63 -37.72 26.51 -35.46
C PRO A 63 -39.15 26.00 -35.69
N LYS A 64 -39.77 26.50 -36.81
CA LYS A 64 -41.11 26.21 -37.28
C LYS A 64 -41.30 24.75 -37.72
N ARG A 65 -42.48 24.21 -37.41
CA ARG A 65 -43.05 22.94 -37.90
C ARG A 65 -43.03 22.86 -39.42
N ALA A 66 -42.52 21.75 -39.97
CA ALA A 66 -42.70 21.39 -41.38
C ALA A 66 -43.77 20.27 -41.54
N ALA A 67 -44.42 20.29 -42.68
CA ALA A 67 -45.68 19.66 -43.02
C ALA A 67 -45.65 18.14 -43.18
N LYS A 68 -46.84 17.54 -42.97
CA LYS A 68 -47.19 16.12 -43.19
C LYS A 68 -46.90 15.67 -44.60
N ARG A 69 -46.29 14.52 -44.79
CA ARG A 69 -46.23 13.76 -46.04
C ARG A 69 -47.04 12.46 -45.89
N GLN A 70 -47.83 12.21 -46.92
CA GLN A 70 -48.81 11.12 -47.03
C GLN A 70 -48.13 9.73 -47.03
N THR A 71 -48.75 8.79 -46.36
CA THR A 71 -48.43 7.36 -46.33
C THR A 71 -48.93 6.64 -47.58
N VAL A 72 -48.02 5.97 -48.28
CA VAL A 72 -48.35 4.95 -49.28
C VAL A 72 -48.37 3.59 -48.60
N ARG A 73 -49.47 2.88 -48.62
CA ARG A 73 -49.65 1.50 -48.16
C ARG A 73 -48.96 0.54 -49.11
N HIS A 74 -48.01 -0.22 -48.68
CA HIS A 74 -47.55 -1.47 -49.30
C HIS A 74 -47.99 -2.67 -48.49
N ALA A 75 -48.42 -3.74 -49.17
CA ALA A 75 -48.90 -4.99 -48.61
C ALA A 75 -47.74 -5.76 -47.85
N PRO A 76 -48.11 -6.65 -46.89
CA PRO A 76 -47.08 -7.30 -46.04
C PRO A 76 -46.40 -8.43 -46.81
N VAL A 77 -45.06 -8.29 -46.95
CA VAL A 77 -44.18 -9.39 -47.32
C VAL A 77 -43.91 -10.21 -46.05
N ARG A 78 -44.27 -11.50 -46.06
CA ARG A 78 -43.90 -12.47 -45.03
C ARG A 78 -42.39 -12.63 -45.02
N VAL A 79 -41.71 -12.04 -44.05
CA VAL A 79 -40.29 -12.31 -43.72
C VAL A 79 -40.29 -13.50 -42.78
N ALA A 80 -39.51 -14.55 -43.11
CA ALA A 80 -39.23 -15.66 -42.23
C ALA A 80 -38.53 -15.14 -40.95
N PRO A 81 -38.79 -15.74 -39.76
CA PRO A 81 -38.17 -15.28 -38.53
C PRO A 81 -36.65 -15.47 -38.62
N ALA A 82 -35.92 -14.37 -38.41
CA ALA A 82 -34.48 -14.40 -38.20
C ALA A 82 -34.17 -15.29 -37.00
N PRO A 83 -33.04 -16.02 -36.98
CA PRO A 83 -32.67 -16.80 -35.83
C PRO A 83 -32.55 -15.84 -34.62
N VAL A 84 -33.27 -16.16 -33.58
CA VAL A 84 -33.14 -15.49 -32.26
C VAL A 84 -31.70 -15.68 -31.83
N VAL A 85 -30.89 -14.61 -31.91
CA VAL A 85 -29.64 -14.53 -31.21
C VAL A 85 -30.03 -14.58 -29.74
N ALA A 86 -29.72 -15.71 -29.10
CA ALA A 86 -29.89 -15.88 -27.67
C ALA A 86 -29.20 -14.67 -26.98
N ALA A 87 -29.93 -14.00 -26.10
CA ALA A 87 -29.37 -13.02 -25.21
C ALA A 87 -28.12 -13.67 -24.58
N PRO A 88 -27.02 -12.90 -24.40
CA PRO A 88 -25.85 -13.47 -23.78
C PRO A 88 -26.31 -14.04 -22.43
N SER A 89 -26.29 -15.38 -22.34
CA SER A 89 -26.51 -16.11 -21.11
C SER A 89 -25.61 -15.47 -20.06
N ASN A 90 -26.18 -15.20 -18.90
CA ASN A 90 -25.52 -14.80 -17.69
C ASN A 90 -24.06 -15.25 -17.72
N VAL A 91 -23.15 -14.29 -17.77
CA VAL A 91 -21.75 -14.56 -17.49
C VAL A 91 -21.76 -15.09 -16.05
N GLN A 92 -21.76 -16.41 -15.92
CA GLN A 92 -21.43 -17.02 -14.64
C GLN A 92 -20.04 -16.52 -14.35
N VAL A 93 -19.96 -15.56 -13.42
CA VAL A 93 -18.70 -15.23 -12.76
C VAL A 93 -18.41 -16.47 -11.92
N ASN A 94 -17.81 -17.50 -12.52
CA ASN A 94 -17.17 -18.52 -11.74
C ASN A 94 -16.23 -17.78 -10.79
N PRO A 95 -16.30 -18.05 -9.48
CA PRO A 95 -15.30 -17.52 -8.56
C PRO A 95 -13.96 -18.09 -8.99
N ILE A 96 -13.17 -17.22 -9.64
CA ILE A 96 -11.93 -17.60 -10.29
C ILE A 96 -10.93 -17.91 -9.20
N VAL A 97 -10.49 -19.13 -9.15
CA VAL A 97 -9.24 -19.51 -8.52
C VAL A 97 -8.16 -18.67 -9.19
N GLY A 98 -7.62 -17.68 -8.49
CA GLY A 98 -6.47 -16.83 -8.77
C GLY A 98 -5.80 -16.84 -10.15
N ASP A 99 -6.58 -16.84 -11.23
CA ASP A 99 -6.09 -16.99 -12.59
C ASP A 99 -6.07 -15.66 -13.39
N GLY A 100 -6.32 -14.54 -12.73
CA GLY A 100 -6.26 -13.22 -13.36
C GLY A 100 -7.30 -12.96 -14.47
N HIS A 101 -8.15 -13.90 -14.82
CA HIS A 101 -9.04 -13.85 -15.98
C HIS A 101 -10.23 -12.89 -15.86
N GLY A 102 -10.44 -12.25 -14.71
CA GLY A 102 -11.47 -11.22 -14.56
C GLY A 102 -10.97 -9.80 -14.79
N VAL A 103 -9.64 -9.58 -14.80
CA VAL A 103 -9.02 -8.25 -14.88
C VAL A 103 -8.39 -8.07 -16.25
N THR A 104 -8.93 -7.16 -17.06
CA THR A 104 -8.39 -6.83 -18.38
C THR A 104 -8.03 -5.35 -18.45
N GLY A 105 -6.82 -5.04 -18.87
CA GLY A 105 -6.39 -3.65 -18.99
C GLY A 105 -6.35 -2.95 -17.63
N TYR A 106 -7.02 -1.82 -17.52
CA TYR A 106 -7.11 -1.01 -16.30
C TYR A 106 -8.37 -1.29 -15.48
N GLN A 107 -9.29 -2.09 -16.00
CA GLN A 107 -10.56 -2.41 -15.34
C GLN A 107 -10.49 -3.73 -14.57
N ALA A 108 -11.12 -3.74 -13.40
CA ALA A 108 -11.36 -4.93 -12.61
C ALA A 108 -12.87 -5.07 -12.36
N PRO A 109 -13.59 -5.94 -13.07
CA PRO A 109 -15.03 -6.08 -12.92
C PRO A 109 -15.43 -6.76 -11.61
N ALA A 110 -14.53 -7.55 -11.03
CA ALA A 110 -14.75 -8.27 -9.78
C ALA A 110 -13.54 -8.15 -8.87
N GLN A 111 -13.79 -8.25 -7.57
CA GLN A 111 -12.74 -8.50 -6.60
C GLN A 111 -12.40 -9.99 -6.65
N ALA A 112 -11.12 -10.32 -6.68
CA ALA A 112 -10.66 -11.67 -6.58
C ALA A 112 -9.64 -11.75 -5.45
N GLY A 113 -9.60 -12.70 -4.65
CA GLY A 113 -8.71 -12.84 -3.51
C GLY A 113 -9.40 -12.67 -2.16
N ILE A 114 -10.68 -12.30 -2.13
CA ILE A 114 -11.48 -12.25 -0.90
C ILE A 114 -12.72 -13.09 -1.07
N SER A 115 -12.68 -14.31 -0.56
CA SER A 115 -13.83 -15.23 -0.58
C SER A 115 -15.03 -14.75 0.25
N ARG A 116 -14.79 -13.86 1.21
CA ARG A 116 -15.80 -13.25 2.08
C ARG A 116 -16.69 -12.21 1.41
N LEU A 117 -16.38 -11.81 0.18
CA LEU A 117 -17.14 -10.82 -0.59
C LEU A 117 -17.38 -11.34 -2.02
N PRO A 118 -18.25 -12.36 -2.20
CA PRO A 118 -18.42 -13.03 -3.49
C PRO A 118 -19.33 -12.24 -4.44
N VAL A 119 -19.17 -10.92 -4.53
CA VAL A 119 -20.00 -10.02 -5.31
C VAL A 119 -19.17 -9.14 -6.24
N PRO A 120 -19.68 -8.69 -7.40
CA PRO A 120 -19.01 -7.77 -8.29
C PRO A 120 -18.67 -6.43 -7.62
N LEU A 121 -17.59 -5.77 -8.08
CA LEU A 121 -17.21 -4.45 -7.55
C LEU A 121 -18.29 -3.39 -7.75
N ARG A 122 -19.04 -3.46 -8.85
CA ARG A 122 -20.15 -2.53 -9.12
C ARG A 122 -21.25 -2.67 -8.07
N ASP A 123 -21.52 -3.89 -7.62
CA ASP A 123 -22.60 -4.23 -6.68
C ASP A 123 -22.13 -4.14 -5.21
N THR A 124 -20.86 -3.88 -4.99
CA THR A 124 -20.27 -3.65 -3.66
C THR A 124 -20.52 -2.22 -3.19
N PRO A 125 -21.29 -1.96 -2.10
CA PRO A 125 -21.60 -0.60 -1.62
C PRO A 125 -20.42 0.02 -0.85
N GLN A 126 -19.27 0.13 -1.52
CA GLN A 126 -18.01 0.64 -0.97
C GLN A 126 -17.11 1.14 -2.09
N THR A 127 -16.33 2.17 -1.84
CA THR A 127 -15.25 2.58 -2.74
C THR A 127 -14.13 1.55 -2.71
N VAL A 128 -13.84 0.95 -3.87
CA VAL A 128 -12.73 0.00 -4.07
C VAL A 128 -11.93 0.44 -5.28
N ASN A 129 -10.62 0.60 -5.12
CA ASN A 129 -9.69 0.88 -6.20
C ASN A 129 -8.83 -0.37 -6.46
N VAL A 130 -8.60 -0.69 -7.73
CA VAL A 130 -7.75 -1.83 -8.12
C VAL A 130 -6.63 -1.33 -9.02
N VAL A 131 -5.39 -1.50 -8.56
CA VAL A 131 -4.19 -1.29 -9.37
C VAL A 131 -3.88 -2.60 -10.08
N THR A 132 -4.20 -2.65 -11.36
CA THR A 132 -4.12 -3.87 -12.16
C THR A 132 -2.68 -4.18 -12.58
N GLN A 133 -2.44 -5.41 -13.02
CA GLN A 133 -1.13 -5.84 -13.53
C GLN A 133 -0.64 -4.97 -14.71
N GLN A 134 -1.56 -4.52 -15.58
CA GLN A 134 -1.19 -3.63 -16.68
C GLN A 134 -0.68 -2.28 -16.18
N VAL A 135 -1.35 -1.66 -15.19
CA VAL A 135 -0.88 -0.41 -14.55
C VAL A 135 0.49 -0.60 -13.91
N ILE A 136 0.68 -1.73 -13.18
CA ILE A 136 1.97 -2.09 -12.56
C ILE A 136 3.08 -2.20 -13.61
N GLN A 137 2.81 -2.88 -14.73
CA GLN A 137 3.80 -3.12 -15.79
C GLN A 137 4.13 -1.85 -16.58
N GLU A 138 3.14 -1.04 -16.95
CA GLU A 138 3.36 0.18 -17.73
C GLU A 138 4.08 1.27 -16.92
N GLN A 139 3.75 1.42 -15.64
CA GLN A 139 4.46 2.34 -14.76
C GLN A 139 5.74 1.74 -14.16
N ARG A 140 6.01 0.44 -14.37
CA ARG A 140 7.13 -0.30 -13.76
C ARG A 140 7.18 -0.15 -12.24
N LEU A 141 6.01 -0.28 -11.61
CA LEU A 141 5.89 -0.23 -10.15
C LEU A 141 6.51 -1.49 -9.55
N THR A 142 7.45 -1.33 -8.65
CA THR A 142 8.24 -2.44 -8.08
C THR A 142 7.85 -2.73 -6.63
N SER A 143 7.28 -1.74 -5.93
CA SER A 143 6.91 -1.86 -4.53
C SER A 143 5.41 -1.60 -4.29
N PHE A 144 4.93 -2.13 -3.18
CA PHE A 144 3.58 -1.90 -2.68
C PHE A 144 3.29 -0.40 -2.50
N GLU A 145 4.25 0.36 -1.95
CA GLU A 145 4.13 1.80 -1.79
C GLU A 145 3.92 2.52 -3.13
N GLU A 146 4.72 2.17 -4.15
CA GLU A 146 4.57 2.76 -5.49
C GLU A 146 3.19 2.49 -6.07
N ALA A 147 2.65 1.27 -5.93
CA ALA A 147 1.31 0.95 -6.39
C ALA A 147 0.24 1.79 -5.67
N LEU A 148 0.34 1.93 -4.36
CA LEU A 148 -0.61 2.71 -3.58
C LEU A 148 -0.56 4.21 -3.87
N ARG A 149 0.58 4.75 -4.30
CA ARG A 149 0.70 6.15 -4.73
C ARG A 149 -0.11 6.47 -5.99
N THR A 150 -0.51 5.47 -6.75
CA THR A 150 -1.42 5.66 -7.90
C THR A 150 -2.89 5.80 -7.48
N VAL A 151 -3.22 5.54 -6.20
CA VAL A 151 -4.57 5.61 -5.65
C VAL A 151 -4.73 6.89 -4.83
N PRO A 152 -5.68 7.80 -5.17
CA PRO A 152 -5.85 9.06 -4.44
C PRO A 152 -6.31 8.83 -3.00
N GLY A 153 -5.98 9.78 -2.09
CA GLY A 153 -6.35 9.72 -0.68
C GLY A 153 -5.50 8.75 0.15
N ILE A 154 -4.36 8.30 -0.40
CA ILE A 154 -3.35 7.51 0.30
C ILE A 154 -2.06 8.34 0.41
N THR A 155 -1.50 8.36 1.61
CA THR A 155 -0.20 8.95 1.93
C THR A 155 0.62 7.95 2.74
N PHE A 156 1.87 8.31 3.08
CA PHE A 156 2.75 7.42 3.82
C PHE A 156 3.39 8.12 4.99
N SER A 157 3.44 7.45 6.14
CA SER A 157 4.20 7.90 7.28
C SER A 157 5.65 7.45 7.15
N ALA A 158 6.60 8.34 7.44
CA ALA A 158 8.00 7.95 7.58
C ALA A 158 8.19 7.05 8.81
N GLY A 159 9.10 6.09 8.72
CA GLY A 159 9.40 5.17 9.81
C GLY A 159 10.17 5.87 10.94
N GLU A 160 9.84 5.53 12.18
CA GLU A 160 10.54 5.98 13.38
C GLU A 160 10.94 4.78 14.24
N GLY A 161 12.01 4.93 15.01
CA GLY A 161 12.42 3.89 15.94
C GLY A 161 12.85 2.57 15.29
N GLY A 162 13.38 2.60 14.07
CA GLY A 162 13.72 1.40 13.31
C GLY A 162 12.51 0.73 12.65
N GLN A 163 11.40 1.44 12.51
CA GLN A 163 10.14 0.93 11.93
C GLN A 163 9.96 1.33 10.45
N GLN A 164 11.05 1.37 9.68
CA GLN A 164 10.98 1.58 8.24
C GLN A 164 10.27 0.38 7.57
N GLY A 165 9.62 0.62 6.44
CA GLY A 165 8.78 -0.30 5.71
C GLY A 165 7.46 0.34 5.34
N ASP A 166 6.54 -0.45 4.76
CA ASP A 166 5.26 0.07 4.30
C ASP A 166 4.41 0.62 5.45
N SER A 167 4.09 1.90 5.40
CA SER A 167 3.29 2.58 6.42
C SER A 167 2.20 3.46 5.78
N PRO A 168 1.22 2.85 5.08
CA PRO A 168 0.16 3.59 4.40
C PRO A 168 -0.82 4.25 5.38
N ILE A 169 -1.33 5.40 4.96
CA ILE A 169 -2.40 6.15 5.60
C ILE A 169 -3.52 6.31 4.58
N ILE A 170 -4.71 5.83 4.89
CA ILE A 170 -5.89 5.90 4.02
C ILE A 170 -6.90 6.87 4.62
N ARG A 171 -7.34 7.88 3.85
CA ARG A 171 -8.32 8.88 4.30
C ARG A 171 -7.95 9.52 5.67
N GLY A 172 -6.63 9.71 5.94
CA GLY A 172 -6.12 10.31 7.18
C GLY A 172 -5.93 9.34 8.36
N PHE A 173 -6.21 8.06 8.20
CA PHE A 173 -6.01 7.05 9.25
C PHE A 173 -4.96 6.02 8.85
N THR A 174 -4.11 5.64 9.80
CA THR A 174 -3.10 4.62 9.56
C THR A 174 -3.74 3.29 9.15
N ALA A 175 -3.20 2.67 8.12
CA ALA A 175 -3.58 1.35 7.62
C ALA A 175 -2.40 0.36 7.64
N ARG A 176 -1.39 0.65 8.45
CA ARG A 176 -0.19 -0.17 8.58
C ARG A 176 -0.49 -1.62 9.03
N GLY A 177 -1.46 -1.78 9.92
CA GLY A 177 -1.96 -3.10 10.37
C GLY A 177 -3.02 -3.70 9.45
N ASP A 178 -3.46 -2.96 8.44
CA ASP A 178 -4.60 -3.30 7.57
C ASP A 178 -4.15 -3.76 6.19
N VAL A 179 -2.98 -4.42 6.13
CA VAL A 179 -2.42 -5.02 4.92
C VAL A 179 -2.72 -6.51 4.92
N PHE A 180 -3.22 -6.99 3.79
CA PHE A 180 -3.65 -8.37 3.57
C PHE A 180 -3.06 -8.90 2.25
N ARG A 181 -2.95 -10.20 2.18
CA ARG A 181 -2.64 -10.93 0.95
C ARG A 181 -3.65 -12.05 0.77
N ASP A 182 -4.35 -12.06 -0.36
CA ASP A 182 -5.43 -13.03 -0.66
C ASP A 182 -6.51 -13.08 0.44
N GLY A 183 -6.84 -11.92 1.04
CA GLY A 183 -7.81 -11.79 2.12
C GLY A 183 -7.31 -12.20 3.51
N ILE A 184 -6.09 -12.67 3.65
CA ILE A 184 -5.46 -13.08 4.91
C ILE A 184 -4.45 -12.02 5.33
N ARG A 185 -4.41 -11.66 6.63
CA ARG A 185 -3.50 -10.64 7.18
C ARG A 185 -2.05 -10.94 6.84
N ASP A 186 -1.31 -9.89 6.45
CA ASP A 186 0.12 -9.91 6.15
C ASP A 186 0.84 -9.03 7.19
N PRO A 187 1.32 -9.64 8.29
CA PRO A 187 1.94 -8.91 9.40
C PRO A 187 3.38 -8.50 9.09
N GLY A 188 3.93 -7.65 9.97
CA GLY A 188 5.34 -7.28 9.96
C GLY A 188 5.63 -5.96 9.26
N TRP A 189 6.83 -5.43 9.56
CA TRP A 189 7.33 -4.18 9.02
C TRP A 189 8.42 -4.46 7.99
N TYR A 190 8.05 -4.56 6.74
CA TYR A 190 8.96 -4.76 5.62
C TYR A 190 8.43 -4.04 4.38
N THR A 191 9.27 -3.88 3.38
CA THR A 191 8.89 -3.35 2.08
C THR A 191 8.40 -4.48 1.21
N ARG A 192 7.11 -4.50 0.86
CA ARG A 192 6.51 -5.52 0.01
C ARG A 192 6.83 -5.25 -1.45
N ASP A 193 7.51 -6.18 -2.09
CA ASP A 193 7.77 -6.15 -3.53
C ASP A 193 6.58 -6.75 -4.29
N LEU A 194 6.30 -6.23 -5.49
CA LEU A 194 5.17 -6.66 -6.31
C LEU A 194 5.47 -7.86 -7.23
N PHE A 195 6.69 -8.42 -7.21
CA PHE A 195 7.07 -9.52 -8.12
C PHE A 195 6.15 -10.74 -8.01
N SER A 196 5.63 -11.01 -6.81
CA SER A 196 4.72 -12.13 -6.52
C SER A 196 3.24 -11.75 -6.53
N SER A 197 2.91 -10.50 -6.89
CA SER A 197 1.54 -9.97 -6.85
C SER A 197 0.99 -9.77 -8.26
N ASP A 198 -0.27 -10.17 -8.45
CA ASP A 198 -1.03 -9.95 -9.69
C ASP A 198 -1.64 -8.54 -9.74
N ARG A 199 -2.14 -8.06 -8.59
CA ARG A 199 -2.70 -6.71 -8.45
C ARG A 199 -2.78 -6.29 -6.99
N VAL A 200 -3.12 -5.02 -6.77
CA VAL A 200 -3.38 -4.45 -5.44
C VAL A 200 -4.80 -3.89 -5.39
N GLU A 201 -5.56 -4.30 -4.39
CA GLU A 201 -6.94 -3.87 -4.14
C GLU A 201 -6.99 -3.00 -2.89
N VAL A 202 -7.61 -1.82 -2.96
CA VAL A 202 -7.75 -0.88 -1.84
C VAL A 202 -9.23 -0.70 -1.51
N TYR A 203 -9.64 -1.18 -0.37
CA TYR A 203 -10.99 -1.07 0.19
C TYR A 203 -11.04 0.14 1.12
N LYS A 204 -11.77 1.18 0.77
CA LYS A 204 -11.78 2.44 1.53
C LYS A 204 -12.92 2.50 2.55
N GLY A 205 -12.62 3.05 3.72
CA GLY A 205 -13.52 3.08 4.89
C GLY A 205 -13.53 1.78 5.69
N PRO A 206 -14.17 1.78 6.88
CA PRO A 206 -14.21 0.63 7.79
C PRO A 206 -14.60 -0.66 7.09
N SER A 207 -13.68 -1.61 7.09
CA SER A 207 -13.79 -2.90 6.40
C SER A 207 -13.60 -4.09 7.35
N GLY A 208 -13.73 -3.85 8.67
CA GLY A 208 -13.54 -4.85 9.71
C GLY A 208 -14.47 -6.07 9.57
N PHE A 209 -15.64 -5.92 8.98
CA PHE A 209 -16.54 -7.02 8.69
C PHE A 209 -15.93 -8.08 7.77
N ALA A 210 -15.05 -7.67 6.83
CA ALA A 210 -14.36 -8.55 5.88
C ALA A 210 -12.95 -8.94 6.35
N PHE A 211 -12.24 -8.02 7.02
CA PHE A 211 -10.83 -8.16 7.32
C PHE A 211 -10.50 -8.33 8.81
N GLY A 212 -11.48 -8.16 9.71
CA GLY A 212 -11.28 -8.21 11.14
C GLY A 212 -10.87 -6.88 11.75
N ARG A 213 -10.17 -6.94 12.90
CA ARG A 213 -9.74 -5.76 13.65
C ARG A 213 -9.03 -4.73 12.80
N GLY A 214 -9.15 -3.44 13.14
CA GLY A 214 -8.53 -2.34 12.40
C GLY A 214 -9.44 -1.73 11.35
N SER A 215 -8.84 -1.36 10.22
CA SER A 215 -9.53 -0.87 9.01
C SER A 215 -10.34 0.42 9.22
N THR A 216 -9.78 1.42 9.94
CA THR A 216 -10.43 2.74 10.09
C THR A 216 -10.57 3.44 8.75
N GLY A 217 -9.46 3.70 8.09
CA GLY A 217 -9.40 4.35 6.78
C GLY A 217 -9.72 3.40 5.63
N GLY A 218 -9.47 2.11 5.84
CA GLY A 218 -9.65 1.06 4.85
C GLY A 218 -8.71 -0.12 5.06
N ALA A 219 -8.74 -1.06 4.12
CA ALA A 219 -7.87 -2.22 4.06
C ALA A 219 -7.22 -2.33 2.67
N ILE A 220 -6.02 -2.88 2.62
CA ILE A 220 -5.29 -3.08 1.37
C ILE A 220 -5.02 -4.57 1.20
N ASN A 221 -5.39 -5.12 0.06
CA ASN A 221 -5.22 -6.53 -0.27
C ASN A 221 -4.33 -6.69 -1.50
N THR A 222 -3.23 -7.42 -1.38
CA THR A 222 -2.45 -7.88 -2.52
C THR A 222 -2.97 -9.24 -2.97
N VAL A 223 -3.12 -9.43 -4.26
CA VAL A 223 -3.52 -10.71 -4.84
C VAL A 223 -2.30 -11.42 -5.38
N SER A 224 -2.05 -12.64 -4.95
CA SER A 224 -0.88 -13.43 -5.32
C SER A 224 -0.94 -13.92 -6.76
N LYS A 225 0.21 -14.00 -7.42
CA LYS A 225 0.37 -14.72 -8.69
C LYS A 225 0.26 -16.22 -8.44
N LEU A 226 -0.88 -16.80 -8.81
CA LEU A 226 -1.13 -18.24 -8.71
C LEU A 226 -1.09 -18.91 -10.09
N PRO A 227 -1.01 -20.26 -10.15
CA PRO A 227 -1.00 -20.99 -11.41
C PRO A 227 -2.20 -20.67 -12.30
N GLN A 228 -1.95 -20.58 -13.60
CA GLN A 228 -2.94 -20.25 -14.63
C GLN A 228 -3.15 -21.42 -15.60
N PRO A 229 -4.26 -21.44 -16.36
CA PRO A 229 -4.51 -22.48 -17.35
C PRO A 229 -3.56 -22.44 -18.55
N THR A 230 -2.92 -21.29 -18.81
CA THR A 230 -2.07 -21.04 -19.99
C THR A 230 -0.59 -21.21 -19.67
N ASN A 231 0.16 -21.78 -20.60
CA ASN A 231 1.63 -21.88 -20.49
C ASN A 231 2.28 -20.58 -20.98
N PHE A 232 3.19 -20.02 -20.19
CA PHE A 232 3.96 -18.83 -20.58
C PHE A 232 5.29 -18.72 -19.81
N ILE A 233 6.21 -17.93 -20.35
CA ILE A 233 7.43 -17.47 -19.67
C ILE A 233 7.58 -15.98 -19.95
N ASP A 234 7.57 -15.17 -18.90
CA ASP A 234 7.90 -13.75 -18.93
C ASP A 234 9.27 -13.53 -18.32
N GLY A 235 10.18 -12.92 -19.05
CA GLY A 235 11.46 -12.46 -18.56
C GLY A 235 11.56 -10.94 -18.69
N THR A 236 12.03 -10.25 -17.67
CA THR A 236 12.21 -8.79 -17.69
C THR A 236 13.56 -8.42 -17.12
N ILE A 237 14.28 -7.51 -17.79
CA ILE A 237 15.48 -6.87 -17.26
C ILE A 237 15.38 -5.37 -17.43
N SER A 238 15.72 -4.62 -16.39
CA SER A 238 15.68 -3.15 -16.34
C SER A 238 16.99 -2.59 -15.82
N GLY A 239 17.49 -1.53 -16.47
CA GLY A 239 18.59 -0.72 -15.99
C GLY A 239 18.11 0.69 -15.63
N VAL A 240 18.69 1.32 -14.60
CA VAL A 240 18.24 2.61 -14.05
C VAL A 240 19.37 3.63 -14.13
N THR A 241 19.06 4.88 -14.45
CA THR A 241 20.09 5.94 -14.58
C THR A 241 20.76 6.32 -13.26
N SER A 242 20.11 6.07 -12.12
CA SER A 242 20.74 6.21 -10.80
C SER A 242 21.82 5.15 -10.53
N GLY A 243 21.97 4.17 -11.43
CA GLY A 243 22.78 2.98 -11.29
C GLY A 243 21.94 1.76 -10.89
N GLY A 244 22.50 0.58 -11.08
CA GLY A 244 21.83 -0.64 -10.69
C GLY A 244 20.82 -1.20 -11.73
N TYR A 245 20.20 -2.31 -11.36
CA TYR A 245 19.33 -3.08 -12.26
C TYR A 245 18.29 -3.89 -11.48
N ARG A 246 17.26 -4.31 -12.21
CA ARG A 246 16.24 -5.25 -11.75
C ARG A 246 16.00 -6.32 -12.81
N ALA A 247 15.96 -7.58 -12.39
CA ALA A 247 15.63 -8.73 -13.24
C ALA A 247 14.46 -9.51 -12.64
N GLU A 248 13.51 -9.93 -13.47
CA GLU A 248 12.31 -10.66 -13.06
C GLU A 248 12.06 -11.82 -14.04
N VAL A 249 11.57 -12.93 -13.50
CA VAL A 249 11.07 -14.08 -14.27
C VAL A 249 9.72 -14.48 -13.69
N ASP A 250 8.76 -14.78 -14.57
CA ASP A 250 7.44 -15.29 -14.22
C ASP A 250 7.07 -16.39 -15.23
N ALA A 251 7.07 -17.63 -14.81
CA ALA A 251 6.83 -18.78 -15.67
C ALA A 251 5.67 -19.63 -15.13
N ASN A 252 4.76 -20.01 -16.02
CA ASN A 252 3.59 -20.83 -15.70
C ASN A 252 3.50 -22.02 -16.66
N GLY A 253 3.21 -23.19 -16.12
CA GLY A 253 3.00 -24.39 -16.87
C GLY A 253 1.82 -25.21 -16.36
N ARG A 254 1.00 -25.73 -17.26
CA ARG A 254 -0.10 -26.66 -16.95
C ARG A 254 0.03 -27.92 -17.78
N GLN A 255 -0.13 -29.07 -17.12
CA GLN A 255 -0.23 -30.38 -17.75
C GLN A 255 -1.36 -31.18 -17.11
N GLY A 256 -2.45 -31.38 -17.85
CA GLY A 256 -3.65 -32.03 -17.32
C GLY A 256 -4.26 -31.26 -16.15
N ASP A 257 -4.43 -31.94 -15.04
CA ASP A 257 -5.04 -31.41 -13.82
C ASP A 257 -4.05 -30.70 -12.87
N ILE A 258 -2.77 -30.65 -13.25
CA ILE A 258 -1.71 -30.02 -12.44
C ILE A 258 -1.18 -28.79 -13.16
N SER A 259 -1.02 -27.72 -12.42
CA SER A 259 -0.35 -26.51 -12.89
C SER A 259 0.64 -25.97 -11.84
N GLY A 260 1.69 -25.34 -12.33
CA GLY A 260 2.71 -24.73 -11.51
C GLY A 260 3.08 -23.33 -12.05
N ARG A 261 3.38 -22.41 -11.15
CA ARG A 261 3.90 -21.08 -11.48
C ARG A 261 5.07 -20.75 -10.59
N ILE A 262 6.04 -20.07 -11.12
CA ILE A 262 7.18 -19.56 -10.38
C ILE A 262 7.43 -18.11 -10.79
N ALA A 263 7.42 -17.20 -9.83
CA ALA A 263 7.91 -15.85 -10.03
C ALA A 263 9.19 -15.66 -9.22
N ALA A 264 10.19 -14.98 -9.78
CA ALA A 264 11.44 -14.66 -9.11
C ALA A 264 11.91 -13.27 -9.50
N MET A 265 12.64 -12.61 -8.60
CA MET A 265 13.22 -11.29 -8.87
C MET A 265 14.55 -11.10 -8.15
N TYR A 266 15.37 -10.23 -8.70
CA TYR A 266 16.52 -9.63 -8.06
C TYR A 266 16.61 -8.16 -8.44
N GLN A 267 16.91 -7.31 -7.45
CA GLN A 267 17.07 -5.87 -7.62
C GLN A 267 18.26 -5.38 -6.79
N ASP A 268 19.03 -4.45 -7.36
CA ASP A 268 20.04 -3.65 -6.66
C ASP A 268 20.03 -2.25 -7.28
N VAL A 269 19.31 -1.30 -6.64
CA VAL A 269 19.00 0.01 -7.20
C VAL A 269 19.22 1.10 -6.16
N PRO A 270 20.16 2.03 -6.40
CA PRO A 270 20.29 3.26 -5.61
C PRO A 270 19.10 4.19 -5.82
N THR A 271 18.73 4.91 -4.76
CA THR A 271 17.74 5.99 -4.85
C THR A 271 18.37 7.22 -5.52
N ALA A 272 17.78 7.68 -6.62
CA ALA A 272 18.33 8.81 -7.37
C ALA A 272 18.42 10.08 -6.51
N ASP A 273 19.57 10.73 -6.57
CA ASP A 273 19.90 11.96 -5.82
C ASP A 273 19.75 11.84 -4.29
N ARG A 274 19.96 10.62 -3.75
CA ARG A 274 20.10 10.38 -2.32
C ARG A 274 21.42 9.70 -2.04
N ASP A 275 22.28 10.34 -1.23
CA ASP A 275 23.58 9.78 -0.89
C ASP A 275 23.41 8.50 -0.06
N HIS A 276 24.11 7.43 -0.42
CA HIS A 276 24.14 6.14 0.25
C HIS A 276 22.83 5.34 0.31
N VAL A 277 21.68 5.90 -0.07
CA VAL A 277 20.38 5.22 0.01
C VAL A 277 20.19 4.28 -1.17
N TYR A 278 19.97 2.99 -0.89
CA TYR A 278 19.70 1.96 -1.91
C TYR A 278 18.70 0.91 -1.39
N ALA A 279 18.12 0.18 -2.32
CA ALA A 279 17.29 -0.98 -2.04
C ALA A 279 17.79 -2.18 -2.85
N LYS A 280 18.30 -3.19 -2.15
CA LYS A 280 18.66 -4.48 -2.71
C LYS A 280 17.67 -5.52 -2.22
N ARG A 281 16.97 -6.16 -3.16
CA ARG A 281 15.93 -7.15 -2.87
C ARG A 281 16.04 -8.34 -3.79
N TRP A 282 15.64 -9.50 -3.27
CA TRP A 282 15.55 -10.74 -4.04
C TRP A 282 14.38 -11.57 -3.54
N GLY A 283 13.82 -12.39 -4.40
CA GLY A 283 12.69 -13.21 -4.00
C GLY A 283 12.36 -14.30 -4.98
N ILE A 284 11.64 -15.30 -4.47
CA ILE A 284 11.11 -16.41 -5.25
C ILE A 284 9.72 -16.79 -4.71
N ALA A 285 8.80 -17.07 -5.63
CA ALA A 285 7.41 -17.39 -5.30
C ALA A 285 6.91 -18.57 -6.15
N PRO A 286 7.28 -19.83 -5.83
CA PRO A 286 6.68 -21.01 -6.44
C PRO A 286 5.27 -21.26 -5.91
N SER A 287 4.37 -21.70 -6.79
CA SER A 287 3.02 -22.11 -6.47
C SER A 287 2.58 -23.31 -7.31
N PHE A 288 1.74 -24.19 -6.74
CA PHE A 288 1.24 -25.40 -7.37
C PHE A 288 -0.27 -25.49 -7.16
N HIS A 289 -0.96 -25.95 -8.18
CA HIS A 289 -2.38 -26.17 -8.15
C HIS A 289 -2.68 -27.55 -8.74
N ALA A 290 -3.62 -28.28 -8.11
CA ALA A 290 -4.07 -29.57 -8.59
C ALA A 290 -5.59 -29.66 -8.49
N ASP A 291 -6.23 -30.08 -9.58
CA ASP A 291 -7.62 -30.51 -9.61
C ASP A 291 -7.66 -32.00 -9.25
N PHE A 292 -8.07 -32.35 -8.01
CA PHE A 292 -8.16 -33.75 -7.56
C PHE A 292 -9.39 -34.46 -8.14
N THR A 293 -10.47 -33.70 -8.30
CA THR A 293 -11.69 -34.03 -9.00
C THR A 293 -12.21 -32.78 -9.71
N PRO A 294 -13.23 -32.88 -10.58
CA PRO A 294 -13.85 -31.68 -11.15
C PRO A 294 -14.33 -30.64 -10.13
N ASP A 295 -14.67 -31.10 -8.93
CA ASP A 295 -15.26 -30.26 -7.87
C ASP A 295 -14.30 -29.98 -6.71
N THR A 296 -13.14 -30.64 -6.66
CA THR A 296 -12.19 -30.57 -5.54
C THR A 296 -10.80 -30.21 -6.03
N ARG A 297 -10.23 -29.13 -5.47
CA ARG A 297 -8.90 -28.61 -5.85
C ARG A 297 -8.08 -28.15 -4.66
N GLY A 298 -6.79 -28.21 -4.83
CA GLY A 298 -5.83 -27.73 -3.84
C GLY A 298 -4.82 -26.78 -4.47
N THR A 299 -4.43 -25.76 -3.72
CA THR A 299 -3.37 -24.82 -4.11
C THR A 299 -2.38 -24.70 -2.96
N PHE A 300 -1.10 -24.83 -3.29
CA PHE A 300 0.01 -24.56 -2.39
C PHE A 300 0.87 -23.45 -2.94
N SER A 301 1.27 -22.50 -2.10
CA SER A 301 2.18 -21.43 -2.49
C SER A 301 3.19 -21.13 -1.39
N TYR A 302 4.39 -20.76 -1.82
CA TYR A 302 5.45 -20.28 -0.98
C TYR A 302 6.01 -18.98 -1.54
N ILE A 303 6.25 -17.99 -0.71
CA ILE A 303 6.90 -16.73 -1.08
C ILE A 303 8.06 -16.53 -0.12
N TYR A 304 9.24 -16.32 -0.68
CA TYR A 304 10.41 -15.82 0.00
C TYR A 304 10.80 -14.47 -0.56
N GLN A 305 11.05 -13.50 0.31
CA GLN A 305 11.61 -12.20 -0.05
C GLN A 305 12.69 -11.82 0.95
N GLY A 306 13.90 -11.58 0.46
CA GLY A 306 15.01 -10.98 1.20
C GLY A 306 15.22 -9.53 0.81
N GLU A 307 15.64 -8.70 1.77
CA GLU A 307 15.99 -7.29 1.56
C GLU A 307 17.26 -6.93 2.32
N GLU A 308 18.12 -6.15 1.67
CA GLU A 308 19.19 -5.37 2.27
C GLU A 308 19.08 -3.94 1.76
N SER A 309 18.83 -2.97 2.64
CA SER A 309 18.64 -1.57 2.27
C SER A 309 19.28 -0.62 3.28
N VAL A 310 19.58 0.59 2.85
CA VAL A 310 19.98 1.68 3.73
C VAL A 310 18.75 2.52 4.05
N PRO A 311 18.39 2.65 5.34
CA PRO A 311 17.22 3.42 5.77
C PRO A 311 17.44 4.90 5.54
N ASP A 312 16.39 5.60 5.13
CA ASP A 312 16.38 7.04 4.98
C ASP A 312 15.47 7.69 6.02
N TYR A 313 16.03 8.52 6.88
CA TYR A 313 15.27 9.37 7.79
C TYR A 313 14.97 10.75 7.20
N GLY A 314 15.56 11.09 6.03
CA GLY A 314 15.29 12.32 5.31
C GLY A 314 15.76 13.60 6.02
N HIS A 315 15.00 14.67 5.82
CA HIS A 315 15.30 16.01 6.28
C HIS A 315 14.52 16.34 7.58
N PRO A 316 15.17 16.97 8.57
CA PRO A 316 14.48 17.48 9.74
C PRO A 316 13.63 18.70 9.37
N TYR A 317 12.71 19.08 10.24
CA TYR A 317 11.94 20.32 10.10
C TYR A 317 12.67 21.48 10.77
N LEU A 318 12.47 22.70 10.26
CA LEU A 318 12.81 23.91 11.00
C LEU A 318 12.07 23.92 12.35
N PRO A 319 12.66 24.56 13.41
CA PRO A 319 12.03 24.59 14.72
C PRO A 319 10.58 25.04 14.69
N ALA A 320 9.69 24.18 15.13
CA ALA A 320 8.25 24.43 15.12
C ALA A 320 7.81 25.38 16.23
N PRO A 321 6.70 26.12 16.07
CA PRO A 321 6.07 26.81 17.17
C PRO A 321 5.51 25.82 18.22
N ILE A 322 5.51 26.23 19.49
CA ILE A 322 5.04 25.41 20.59
C ILE A 322 3.75 26.03 21.14
N TYR A 323 2.77 25.19 21.37
CA TYR A 323 1.48 25.55 21.97
C TYR A 323 1.27 24.76 23.26
N SER A 324 0.62 25.41 24.23
CA SER A 324 0.23 24.76 25.49
C SER A 324 -0.90 23.77 25.23
N ALA A 325 -0.75 22.54 25.65
CA ALA A 325 -1.78 21.53 25.57
C ALA A 325 -3.00 21.86 26.44
N ALA A 326 -2.76 22.46 27.62
CA ALA A 326 -3.80 22.80 28.57
C ALA A 326 -4.66 24.00 28.13
N THR A 327 -4.09 24.97 27.40
CA THR A 327 -4.77 26.22 27.04
C THR A 327 -4.93 26.45 25.56
N GLY A 328 -4.20 25.71 24.74
CA GLY A 328 -4.09 25.96 23.29
C GLY A 328 -3.31 27.23 22.93
N ALA A 329 -2.79 27.97 23.92
CA ALA A 329 -2.07 29.21 23.69
C ALA A 329 -0.65 28.95 23.19
N GLN A 330 -0.18 29.82 22.30
CA GLN A 330 1.22 29.77 21.82
C GLN A 330 2.19 30.17 22.95
N THR A 331 3.18 29.34 23.22
CA THR A 331 4.23 29.57 24.21
C THR A 331 5.59 29.88 23.59
N ASN A 332 5.80 29.50 22.31
CA ASN A 332 7.01 29.78 21.53
C ASN A 332 6.64 29.97 20.06
N GLY A 333 7.21 31.01 19.40
CA GLY A 333 6.93 31.38 18.02
C GLY A 333 7.59 30.51 16.95
N GLY A 334 8.44 29.54 17.34
CA GLY A 334 9.20 28.71 16.41
C GLY A 334 10.28 29.49 15.63
N TYR A 335 10.77 28.89 14.53
CA TYR A 335 11.82 29.47 13.71
C TYR A 335 11.46 30.87 13.12
N PHE A 336 10.20 31.04 12.74
CA PHE A 336 9.73 32.32 12.18
C PHE A 336 9.39 33.38 13.25
N GLY A 337 9.33 33.00 14.53
CA GLY A 337 9.02 33.89 15.66
C GLY A 337 7.56 34.34 15.76
N ASN A 338 6.72 34.02 14.76
CA ASN A 338 5.34 34.51 14.65
C ASN A 338 4.27 33.39 14.78
N GLY A 339 4.68 32.16 15.13
CA GLY A 339 3.77 31.02 15.28
C GLY A 339 3.37 30.34 13.96
N ALA A 340 3.96 30.73 12.84
CA ALA A 340 3.72 30.06 11.58
C ALA A 340 4.30 28.64 11.61
N ALA A 341 3.60 27.70 10.97
CA ALA A 341 4.07 26.34 10.77
C ALA A 341 5.34 26.31 9.92
N THR A 342 6.22 25.32 10.16
CA THR A 342 7.53 25.23 9.55
C THR A 342 7.66 24.06 8.58
N PRO A 343 8.33 24.23 7.44
CA PRO A 343 8.64 23.17 6.48
C PRO A 343 9.89 22.38 6.89
N PRO A 344 10.24 21.30 6.16
CA PRO A 344 11.57 20.70 6.21
C PRO A 344 12.65 21.76 5.92
N VAL A 345 13.86 21.57 6.47
CA VAL A 345 14.99 22.48 6.20
C VAL A 345 15.32 22.51 4.70
N PRO A 346 15.60 23.70 4.13
CA PRO A 346 15.93 23.86 2.73
C PRO A 346 17.39 23.46 2.45
N ILE A 347 17.66 22.18 2.34
CA ILE A 347 18.98 21.59 2.07
C ILE A 347 18.93 20.74 0.79
N PRO A 348 20.07 20.40 0.17
CA PRO A 348 20.11 19.55 -1.00
C PRO A 348 19.38 18.21 -0.78
N ARG A 349 18.67 17.72 -1.81
CA ARG A 349 18.01 16.40 -1.79
C ARG A 349 18.97 15.29 -1.39
N SER A 350 20.21 15.35 -1.84
CA SER A 350 21.22 14.32 -1.60
C SER A 350 21.60 14.14 -0.13
N ASN A 351 21.41 15.15 0.72
CA ASN A 351 21.89 15.14 2.09
C ASN A 351 21.25 14.01 2.90
N TRP A 352 22.10 13.10 3.35
CA TRP A 352 21.76 11.97 4.19
C TRP A 352 22.55 12.02 5.51
N PHE A 353 21.92 11.71 6.64
CA PHE A 353 22.50 11.94 7.98
C PHE A 353 22.91 10.64 8.68
N GLY A 354 22.98 9.53 7.97
CA GLY A 354 23.30 8.23 8.51
C GLY A 354 24.80 7.95 8.65
N VAL A 355 25.12 6.69 8.90
CA VAL A 355 26.48 6.13 8.94
C VAL A 355 26.68 5.21 7.74
N ALA A 356 27.54 5.59 6.78
CA ALA A 356 27.71 4.89 5.52
C ALA A 356 28.62 3.66 5.58
N SER A 357 29.53 3.59 6.53
CA SER A 357 30.60 2.59 6.51
C SER A 357 30.96 2.06 7.90
N GLY A 358 31.72 0.98 7.91
CA GLY A 358 32.17 0.32 9.13
C GLY A 358 31.13 -0.66 9.73
N PRO A 359 31.44 -1.27 10.87
CA PRO A 359 30.58 -2.29 11.49
C PRO A 359 29.24 -1.75 12.00
N LEU A 360 29.19 -0.43 12.20
CA LEU A 360 28.00 0.29 12.68
C LEU A 360 27.24 1.02 11.54
N ARG A 361 27.49 0.68 10.28
CA ARG A 361 26.80 1.29 9.15
C ARG A 361 25.29 1.12 9.27
N ASP A 362 24.54 2.09 8.83
CA ASP A 362 23.09 2.01 8.72
C ASP A 362 22.70 0.89 7.74
N LEU A 363 21.80 0.03 8.18
CA LEU A 363 21.40 -1.14 7.42
C LEU A 363 20.04 -1.65 7.90
N VAL A 364 19.18 -2.00 6.95
CA VAL A 364 17.99 -2.81 7.22
C VAL A 364 18.12 -4.12 6.46
N THR A 365 17.98 -5.23 7.18
CA THR A 365 17.82 -6.55 6.57
C THR A 365 16.48 -7.13 6.96
N THR A 366 15.84 -7.81 6.00
CA THR A 366 14.56 -8.48 6.23
C THR A 366 14.54 -9.79 5.47
N ASP A 367 14.12 -10.86 6.16
CA ASP A 367 13.82 -12.16 5.57
C ASP A 367 12.35 -12.49 5.83
N THR A 368 11.58 -12.65 4.75
CA THR A 368 10.14 -12.89 4.81
C THR A 368 9.80 -14.22 4.15
N HIS A 369 9.10 -15.08 4.89
CA HIS A 369 8.61 -16.37 4.44
C HIS A 369 7.09 -16.42 4.59
N ILE A 370 6.38 -16.75 3.51
CA ILE A 370 4.93 -16.93 3.51
C ILE A 370 4.61 -18.28 2.88
N VAL A 371 4.02 -19.20 3.65
CA VAL A 371 3.54 -20.50 3.17
C VAL A 371 2.02 -20.50 3.24
N THR A 372 1.36 -20.89 2.16
CA THR A 372 -0.11 -21.00 2.14
C THR A 372 -0.54 -22.31 1.50
N ALA A 373 -1.42 -23.03 2.17
CA ALA A 373 -2.13 -24.18 1.63
C ALA A 373 -3.62 -23.85 1.59
N LYS A 374 -4.24 -23.98 0.44
CA LYS A 374 -5.67 -23.73 0.22
C LYS A 374 -6.33 -24.97 -0.36
N PHE A 375 -7.47 -25.33 0.19
CA PHE A 375 -8.33 -26.40 -0.29
C PHE A 375 -9.71 -25.82 -0.62
N GLU A 376 -10.30 -26.25 -1.74
CA GLU A 376 -11.62 -25.81 -2.20
C GLU A 376 -12.42 -26.99 -2.70
N HIS A 377 -13.71 -27.01 -2.36
CA HIS A 377 -14.65 -28.01 -2.85
C HIS A 377 -15.99 -27.35 -3.20
N ASP A 378 -16.45 -27.60 -4.40
CA ASP A 378 -17.76 -27.18 -4.89
C ASP A 378 -18.73 -28.35 -4.69
N PHE A 379 -19.72 -28.19 -3.77
CA PHE A 379 -20.73 -29.24 -3.52
C PHE A 379 -21.71 -29.34 -4.69
N ASP A 380 -22.00 -28.20 -5.28
CA ASP A 380 -22.84 -28.03 -6.48
C ASP A 380 -22.51 -26.65 -7.11
N ASN A 381 -23.24 -26.26 -8.13
CA ASN A 381 -23.05 -24.95 -8.78
C ASN A 381 -23.34 -23.73 -7.86
N ASN A 382 -23.89 -23.95 -6.66
CA ASN A 382 -24.37 -22.90 -5.78
C ASN A 382 -23.67 -22.84 -4.43
N LEU A 383 -22.98 -23.90 -4.01
CA LEU A 383 -22.37 -24.00 -2.68
C LEU A 383 -20.91 -24.44 -2.77
N LYS A 384 -20.03 -23.66 -2.16
CA LYS A 384 -18.59 -23.90 -2.14
C LYS A 384 -18.04 -23.74 -0.74
N ILE A 385 -17.17 -24.63 -0.33
CA ILE A 385 -16.33 -24.48 0.86
C ILE A 385 -14.89 -24.22 0.44
N SER A 386 -14.23 -23.31 1.15
CA SER A 386 -12.79 -23.11 1.02
C SER A 386 -12.14 -23.05 2.40
N ASN A 387 -10.97 -23.67 2.54
CA ASN A 387 -10.14 -23.57 3.72
C ASN A 387 -8.73 -23.14 3.31
N ALA A 388 -8.19 -22.17 4.01
CA ALA A 388 -6.83 -21.69 3.80
C ALA A 388 -6.06 -21.68 5.12
N THR A 389 -4.88 -22.28 5.14
CA THR A 389 -3.92 -22.22 6.24
C THR A 389 -2.69 -21.49 5.76
N ARG A 390 -2.28 -20.46 6.50
CA ARG A 390 -1.08 -19.66 6.19
C ARG A 390 -0.17 -19.57 7.40
N TYR A 391 1.13 -19.73 7.15
CA TYR A 391 2.20 -19.38 8.07
C TYR A 391 3.04 -18.27 7.48
N VAL A 392 3.34 -17.24 8.29
CA VAL A 392 4.22 -16.11 7.94
C VAL A 392 5.31 -16.03 8.98
N SER A 393 6.56 -15.81 8.56
CA SER A 393 7.69 -15.39 9.38
C SER A 393 8.35 -14.17 8.75
N VAL A 394 8.62 -13.15 9.56
CA VAL A 394 9.34 -11.94 9.15
C VAL A 394 10.41 -11.65 10.18
N ASP A 395 11.65 -11.92 9.81
CA ASP A 395 12.82 -11.66 10.63
C ASP A 395 13.49 -10.38 10.13
N ARG A 396 13.64 -9.40 11.02
CA ARG A 396 14.08 -8.07 10.62
C ARG A 396 15.09 -7.47 11.60
N MET A 397 16.21 -6.99 11.06
CA MET A 397 17.16 -6.12 11.76
C MET A 397 17.16 -4.75 11.12
N ALA A 398 17.02 -3.69 11.91
CA ALA A 398 17.14 -2.30 11.47
C ALA A 398 18.15 -1.57 12.34
N ARG A 399 19.30 -1.23 11.75
CA ARG A 399 20.31 -0.35 12.33
C ARG A 399 20.22 1.00 11.65
N VAL A 400 19.94 2.03 12.43
CA VAL A 400 19.53 3.32 11.89
C VAL A 400 20.13 4.48 12.67
N THR A 401 20.40 5.55 11.95
CA THR A 401 20.84 6.83 12.52
C THR A 401 19.76 7.87 12.28
N SER A 402 19.09 8.24 13.36
CA SER A 402 17.99 9.20 13.33
C SER A 402 18.50 10.62 13.56
N PRO A 403 18.24 11.59 12.66
CA PRO A 403 18.42 13.01 12.95
C PRO A 403 17.43 13.45 14.02
N ARG A 404 17.90 14.21 15.02
CA ARG A 404 17.08 14.61 16.19
C ARG A 404 16.92 16.11 16.28
N SER A 405 17.84 16.79 16.94
CA SER A 405 17.71 18.20 17.28
C SER A 405 18.55 19.10 16.39
N LEU A 406 17.93 20.17 15.88
CA LEU A 406 18.64 21.26 15.25
C LEU A 406 19.26 22.17 16.31
N LEU A 407 20.53 22.53 16.15
CA LEU A 407 21.34 23.31 17.09
C LEU A 407 22.08 24.42 16.35
N GLN A 408 22.39 25.50 17.08
CA GLN A 408 23.29 26.55 16.56
C GLN A 408 24.72 26.02 16.45
N ALA A 409 25.54 26.60 15.57
CA ALA A 409 26.94 26.19 15.34
C ALA A 409 27.82 26.26 16.59
N ASN A 410 27.57 27.24 17.47
CA ASN A 410 28.30 27.41 18.75
C ASN A 410 27.85 26.44 19.85
N ASN A 411 26.94 25.61 19.60
CA ASN A 411 26.66 24.30 20.11
C ASN A 411 26.00 24.10 21.48
N THR A 412 25.38 25.06 22.09
CA THR A 412 24.70 24.84 23.35
C THR A 412 23.27 25.33 23.38
N SER A 413 22.83 26.03 22.37
CA SER A 413 21.53 26.69 22.37
C SER A 413 20.59 26.10 21.33
N ALA A 414 19.31 25.97 21.67
CA ALA A 414 18.25 25.77 20.70
C ALA A 414 18.32 26.87 19.62
N VAL A 415 17.92 26.54 18.41
CA VAL A 415 17.91 27.48 17.29
C VAL A 415 16.96 28.65 17.61
N THR A 416 17.49 29.87 17.57
CA THR A 416 16.68 31.08 17.73
C THR A 416 15.97 31.47 16.44
N PRO A 417 14.88 32.23 16.50
CA PRO A 417 14.18 32.71 15.31
C PRO A 417 15.14 33.41 14.34
N GLY A 418 15.08 33.06 13.05
CA GLY A 418 15.91 33.65 12.00
C GLY A 418 17.40 33.27 11.99
N TYR A 419 17.84 32.31 12.82
CA TYR A 419 19.21 31.82 12.77
C TYR A 419 19.54 31.20 11.41
N PRO A 420 20.68 31.54 10.75
CA PRO A 420 20.99 31.05 9.42
C PRO A 420 21.06 29.52 9.34
N VAL A 421 20.28 28.91 8.46
CA VAL A 421 20.24 27.46 8.26
C VAL A 421 21.61 26.88 7.92
N SER A 422 22.41 27.62 7.14
CA SER A 422 23.79 27.23 6.77
C SER A 422 24.75 27.05 7.96
N LEU A 423 24.43 27.64 9.09
CA LEU A 423 25.23 27.54 10.33
C LEU A 423 24.63 26.53 11.33
N MET A 424 23.49 25.90 10.99
CA MET A 424 22.89 24.89 11.87
C MET A 424 23.64 23.57 11.78
N THR A 425 23.64 22.86 12.90
CA THR A 425 24.07 21.48 13.01
C THR A 425 22.92 20.60 13.48
N ILE A 426 23.02 19.29 13.25
CA ILE A 426 22.00 18.33 13.67
C ILE A 426 22.62 17.27 14.58
N GLY A 427 21.97 17.02 15.71
CA GLY A 427 22.26 15.89 16.56
C GLY A 427 21.70 14.60 16.00
N ARG A 428 22.40 13.48 16.12
CA ARG A 428 22.02 12.17 15.60
C ARG A 428 21.96 11.14 16.71
N GLU A 429 20.98 10.25 16.65
CA GLU A 429 20.87 9.09 17.55
C GLU A 429 20.99 7.81 16.73
N HIS A 430 21.88 6.92 17.15
CA HIS A 430 22.14 5.65 16.49
C HIS A 430 21.64 4.49 17.34
N PHE A 431 20.89 3.57 16.75
CA PHE A 431 20.35 2.39 17.44
C PHE A 431 20.08 1.24 16.47
N GLN A 432 19.97 0.03 17.03
CA GLN A 432 19.59 -1.17 16.32
C GLN A 432 18.34 -1.78 16.97
N THR A 433 17.40 -2.21 16.14
CA THR A 433 16.19 -2.93 16.55
C THR A 433 16.13 -4.23 15.78
N GLU A 434 15.97 -5.34 16.49
CA GLU A 434 15.66 -6.65 15.93
C GLU A 434 14.22 -7.00 16.27
N THR A 435 13.51 -7.58 15.30
CA THR A 435 12.11 -7.91 15.46
C THR A 435 11.79 -9.18 14.69
N ASP A 436 11.31 -10.19 15.40
CA ASP A 436 10.85 -11.46 14.83
C ASP A 436 9.33 -11.49 14.95
N ASN A 437 8.64 -11.57 13.81
CA ASN A 437 7.18 -11.65 13.77
C ASN A 437 6.77 -12.98 13.16
N SER A 438 5.76 -13.63 13.73
CA SER A 438 5.14 -14.79 13.10
C SER A 438 3.62 -14.70 13.14
N LEU A 439 2.97 -15.36 12.17
CA LEU A 439 1.53 -15.55 12.11
C LEU A 439 1.24 -16.97 11.65
N LEU A 440 0.43 -17.69 12.40
CA LEU A 440 -0.25 -18.92 11.94
C LEU A 440 -1.74 -18.65 11.94
N ILE A 441 -2.39 -18.82 10.79
CA ILE A 441 -3.82 -18.55 10.63
C ILE A 441 -4.47 -19.64 9.79
N ASN A 442 -5.67 -20.04 10.21
CA ASN A 442 -6.58 -20.89 9.43
C ASN A 442 -7.91 -20.14 9.25
N GLN A 443 -8.40 -20.12 8.03
CA GLN A 443 -9.66 -19.52 7.65
C GLN A 443 -10.48 -20.51 6.85
N THR A 444 -11.74 -20.64 7.21
CA THR A 444 -12.72 -21.47 6.51
C THR A 444 -13.91 -20.63 6.10
N ASP A 445 -14.26 -20.64 4.82
CA ASP A 445 -15.39 -19.94 4.24
C ASP A 445 -16.36 -20.92 3.56
N LEU A 446 -17.63 -20.78 3.81
CA LEU A 446 -18.71 -21.40 3.07
C LEU A 446 -19.46 -20.30 2.31
N THR A 447 -19.43 -20.36 0.98
CA THR A 447 -20.07 -19.37 0.11
C THR A 447 -21.12 -20.03 -0.75
N GLY A 448 -22.16 -19.29 -1.09
CA GLY A 448 -23.21 -19.90 -1.91
C GLY A 448 -24.29 -18.92 -2.35
N LYS A 449 -25.25 -19.49 -3.11
CA LYS A 449 -26.45 -18.81 -3.56
C LYS A 449 -27.68 -19.67 -3.26
N PHE A 450 -28.74 -19.04 -2.80
CA PHE A 450 -30.04 -19.69 -2.59
C PHE A 450 -31.18 -18.69 -2.79
N ASN A 451 -32.41 -19.21 -2.87
CA ASN A 451 -33.59 -18.36 -3.01
C ASN A 451 -34.55 -18.58 -1.85
N THR A 452 -35.12 -17.49 -1.33
CA THR A 452 -36.26 -17.54 -0.42
C THR A 452 -37.46 -16.89 -1.11
N GLY A 453 -38.29 -17.73 -1.70
CA GLY A 453 -39.37 -17.27 -2.58
C GLY A 453 -38.78 -16.54 -3.79
N TRP A 454 -39.09 -15.25 -3.94
CA TRP A 454 -38.61 -14.40 -5.03
C TRP A 454 -37.28 -13.68 -4.75
N LEU A 455 -36.79 -13.76 -3.51
CA LEU A 455 -35.52 -13.15 -3.11
C LEU A 455 -34.36 -14.07 -3.48
N GLN A 456 -33.31 -13.51 -4.06
CA GLN A 456 -32.06 -14.19 -4.36
C GLN A 456 -31.00 -13.78 -3.34
N HIS A 457 -30.37 -14.75 -2.70
CA HIS A 457 -29.30 -14.56 -1.73
C HIS A 457 -27.94 -14.97 -2.31
N THR A 458 -26.93 -14.14 -2.08
CA THR A 458 -25.53 -14.50 -2.26
C THR A 458 -24.86 -14.34 -0.90
N PHE A 459 -24.42 -15.43 -0.29
CA PHE A 459 -23.93 -15.41 1.06
C PHE A 459 -22.49 -15.93 1.20
N ALA A 460 -21.85 -15.50 2.27
CA ALA A 460 -20.61 -16.09 2.79
C ALA A 460 -20.71 -16.17 4.31
N VAL A 461 -20.37 -17.31 4.88
CA VAL A 461 -20.20 -17.48 6.33
C VAL A 461 -18.86 -18.14 6.59
N GLY A 462 -18.19 -17.75 7.66
CA GLY A 462 -16.87 -18.31 7.90
C GLY A 462 -16.39 -18.17 9.33
N ALA A 463 -15.27 -18.83 9.58
CA ALA A 463 -14.54 -18.83 10.83
C ALA A 463 -13.04 -18.62 10.57
N GLU A 464 -12.38 -17.99 11.51
CA GLU A 464 -10.95 -17.72 11.48
C GLU A 464 -10.34 -17.97 12.84
N ALA A 465 -9.19 -18.63 12.88
CA ALA A 465 -8.36 -18.78 14.07
C ALA A 465 -6.93 -18.38 13.73
N ALA A 466 -6.35 -17.48 14.52
CA ALA A 466 -5.01 -16.97 14.29
C ALA A 466 -4.21 -16.87 15.59
N ARG A 467 -2.90 -17.13 15.49
CA ARG A 467 -1.91 -16.85 16.53
C ARG A 467 -0.79 -16.02 15.91
N GLU A 468 -0.52 -14.87 16.52
CA GLU A 468 0.53 -13.94 16.12
C GLU A 468 1.54 -13.82 17.26
N THR A 469 2.84 -13.77 16.92
CA THR A 469 3.90 -13.49 17.89
C THR A 469 4.75 -12.33 17.40
N ARG A 470 5.30 -11.58 18.35
CA ARG A 470 6.32 -10.57 18.08
C ARG A 470 7.31 -10.51 19.23
N ASP A 471 8.55 -10.80 18.89
CA ASP A 471 9.69 -10.61 19.77
C ASP A 471 10.48 -9.40 19.27
N GLN A 472 10.75 -8.45 20.16
CA GLN A 472 11.51 -7.26 19.80
C GLN A 472 12.56 -6.95 20.85
N GLN A 473 13.77 -6.68 20.38
CA GLN A 473 14.86 -6.19 21.22
C GLN A 473 15.52 -4.97 20.59
N ARG A 474 16.11 -4.12 21.41
CA ARG A 474 16.74 -2.89 20.96
C ARG A 474 18.11 -2.70 21.62
N ALA A 475 19.10 -2.32 20.84
CA ALA A 475 20.40 -1.89 21.30
C ALA A 475 20.62 -0.41 20.92
N PHE A 476 21.31 0.33 21.79
CA PHE A 476 21.71 1.70 21.53
C PHE A 476 23.21 1.74 21.20
N GLY A 477 23.58 2.54 20.20
CA GLY A 477 24.91 2.60 19.64
C GLY A 477 26.00 3.17 20.53
N MET A 478 25.69 3.56 21.75
CA MET A 478 26.68 4.06 22.73
C MET A 478 26.21 3.76 24.16
N THR A 479 27.13 3.33 25.02
CA THR A 479 26.88 3.15 26.46
C THR A 479 27.74 4.14 27.24
N PRO A 480 27.18 5.00 28.14
CA PRO A 480 25.74 5.19 28.34
C PRO A 480 25.07 5.82 27.10
N ARG A 481 23.75 5.66 26.92
CA ARG A 481 22.93 6.28 25.84
C ARG A 481 23.30 7.77 25.77
N LEU A 482 24.27 8.07 24.91
CA LEU A 482 24.63 9.44 24.61
C LEU A 482 23.58 9.98 23.68
N LEU A 483 22.52 10.55 24.25
CA LEU A 483 21.74 11.52 23.52
C LEU A 483 22.73 12.54 22.99
N CYS A 484 22.63 12.89 21.74
CA CYS A 484 23.32 14.04 21.17
C CYS A 484 22.70 15.29 21.79
N ASP A 485 22.95 15.44 23.08
CA ASP A 485 22.61 16.65 23.80
C ASP A 485 23.64 17.75 23.47
N ASN A 486 23.45 18.88 24.09
CA ASN A 486 24.28 20.05 23.89
C ASN A 486 25.74 19.86 24.30
N THR A 487 26.12 18.75 24.90
CA THR A 487 27.47 18.49 25.45
C THR A 487 28.31 17.53 24.60
N ASN A 488 27.66 16.67 23.77
CA ASN A 488 28.38 15.67 22.96
C ASN A 488 28.48 16.05 21.50
N VAL A 489 29.64 16.59 21.11
CA VAL A 489 29.95 17.03 19.74
C VAL A 489 30.18 15.86 18.77
N LEU A 490 30.47 14.64 19.24
CA LEU A 490 30.84 13.53 18.36
C LEU A 490 29.68 13.01 17.48
N CYS A 491 28.46 13.18 17.93
CA CYS A 491 27.29 12.71 17.20
C CYS A 491 26.61 13.80 16.34
N ARG A 492 27.21 14.98 16.26
CA ARG A 492 26.70 16.10 15.46
C ARG A 492 27.29 16.11 14.06
N THR A 493 26.51 16.65 13.12
CA THR A 493 26.99 16.93 11.77
C THR A 493 26.36 18.21 11.24
N GLY A 494 27.01 18.81 10.24
CA GLY A 494 26.48 19.99 9.54
C GLY A 494 25.24 19.62 8.71
N LEU A 495 24.30 20.56 8.55
CA LEU A 495 23.12 20.33 7.72
C LEU A 495 23.43 20.25 6.22
N TYR A 496 24.34 21.11 5.74
CA TYR A 496 24.67 21.19 4.31
C TYR A 496 25.76 20.21 3.87
N ASN A 497 26.66 19.85 4.79
CA ASN A 497 27.76 18.93 4.54
C ASN A 497 27.75 17.88 5.66
N PRO A 498 26.82 16.91 5.64
CA PRO A 498 26.78 15.89 6.65
C PRO A 498 28.01 14.98 6.57
N VAL A 499 28.54 14.61 7.73
CA VAL A 499 29.60 13.61 7.86
C VAL A 499 28.94 12.26 8.03
N ASP A 500 29.23 11.33 7.14
CA ASP A 500 28.64 9.99 7.06
C ASP A 500 29.44 8.90 7.81
N THR A 501 30.42 9.30 8.60
CA THR A 501 31.25 8.39 9.39
C THR A 501 30.61 8.05 10.73
N SER A 502 31.05 6.92 11.29
CA SER A 502 30.66 6.48 12.62
C SER A 502 31.07 7.49 13.72
N PHE A 503 30.25 7.63 14.75
CA PHE A 503 30.52 8.49 15.89
C PHE A 503 31.68 7.98 16.79
N GLY A 504 32.28 6.85 16.42
CA GLY A 504 33.19 6.12 17.32
C GLY A 504 32.40 5.46 18.46
N GLY A 505 32.58 4.20 18.66
CA GLY A 505 31.89 3.45 19.71
C GLY A 505 31.45 2.05 19.25
N VAL A 506 30.98 1.29 20.20
CA VAL A 506 30.39 -0.03 20.00
C VAL A 506 28.92 0.04 20.45
N PHE A 507 28.06 -0.79 19.89
CA PHE A 507 26.75 -0.99 20.49
C PHE A 507 26.92 -1.48 21.92
N GLY A 508 26.16 -0.88 22.82
CA GLY A 508 25.86 -1.51 24.10
C GLY A 508 25.15 -2.83 23.85
N GLY A 509 25.14 -3.71 24.85
CA GLY A 509 24.37 -4.94 24.77
C GLY A 509 22.89 -4.64 24.44
N TYR A 510 22.19 -5.60 23.84
CA TYR A 510 20.76 -5.51 23.67
C TYR A 510 20.07 -5.35 25.03
N ALA A 511 19.08 -4.47 25.06
CA ALA A 511 18.10 -4.52 26.12
C ALA A 511 17.33 -5.86 26.05
N PRO A 512 16.88 -6.40 27.20
CA PRO A 512 16.06 -7.60 27.19
C PRO A 512 14.83 -7.43 26.25
N PRO A 513 14.36 -8.53 25.61
CA PRO A 513 13.30 -8.42 24.62
C PRO A 513 11.96 -8.02 25.23
N ASN A 514 11.11 -7.43 24.40
CA ASN A 514 9.68 -7.39 24.63
C ASN A 514 9.05 -8.50 23.80
N LYS A 515 8.16 -9.29 24.42
CA LYS A 515 7.46 -10.39 23.75
C LYS A 515 5.96 -10.14 23.76
N THR A 516 5.35 -10.30 22.61
CA THR A 516 3.90 -10.21 22.46
C THR A 516 3.39 -11.46 21.78
N GLU A 517 2.36 -12.08 22.36
CA GLU A 517 1.58 -13.13 21.74
C GLU A 517 0.13 -12.70 21.69
N SER A 518 -0.49 -12.83 20.51
CA SER A 518 -1.91 -12.54 20.34
C SER A 518 -2.61 -13.71 19.67
N THR A 519 -3.80 -14.04 20.16
CA THR A 519 -4.70 -15.02 19.54
C THR A 519 -5.98 -14.31 19.10
N ASN A 520 -6.51 -14.71 17.95
CA ASN A 520 -7.77 -14.22 17.43
C ASN A 520 -8.65 -15.40 17.00
N VAL A 521 -9.88 -15.41 17.49
CA VAL A 521 -10.93 -16.33 17.00
C VAL A 521 -12.08 -15.47 16.51
N ALA A 522 -12.50 -15.69 15.28
CA ALA A 522 -13.55 -14.88 14.68
C ALA A 522 -14.58 -15.72 13.94
N PHE A 523 -15.82 -15.23 13.96
CA PHE A 523 -16.93 -15.72 13.15
C PHE A 523 -17.55 -14.56 12.38
N TYR A 524 -17.90 -14.80 11.13
CA TYR A 524 -18.45 -13.76 10.28
C TYR A 524 -19.50 -14.29 9.32
N GLY A 525 -20.38 -13.38 8.91
CA GLY A 525 -21.40 -13.64 7.91
C GLY A 525 -21.62 -12.43 7.03
N PHE A 526 -21.90 -12.67 5.78
CA PHE A 526 -22.25 -11.72 4.74
C PHE A 526 -23.46 -12.27 3.98
N ASP A 527 -24.43 -11.42 3.67
CA ASP A 527 -25.53 -11.76 2.76
C ASP A 527 -25.87 -10.56 1.87
N GLN A 528 -25.93 -10.80 0.58
CA GLN A 528 -26.49 -9.91 -0.43
C GLN A 528 -27.83 -10.45 -0.87
N VAL A 529 -28.89 -9.69 -0.59
CA VAL A 529 -30.27 -10.00 -0.95
C VAL A 529 -30.69 -9.19 -2.16
N LYS A 530 -30.91 -9.84 -3.28
CA LYS A 530 -31.43 -9.22 -4.49
C LYS A 530 -32.94 -9.32 -4.53
N PHE A 531 -33.60 -8.17 -4.44
CA PHE A 531 -35.07 -8.05 -4.46
C PHE A 531 -35.64 -8.14 -5.88
N ASN A 532 -34.94 -7.49 -6.82
CA ASN A 532 -35.27 -7.46 -8.25
C ASN A 532 -34.03 -6.96 -9.02
N GLU A 533 -34.17 -6.68 -10.32
CA GLU A 533 -33.08 -6.16 -11.14
C GLU A 533 -32.58 -4.76 -10.74
N TYR A 534 -33.35 -4.02 -9.92
CA TYR A 534 -33.03 -2.64 -9.53
C TYR A 534 -32.50 -2.51 -8.11
N PHE A 535 -32.89 -3.39 -7.17
CA PHE A 535 -32.61 -3.19 -5.76
C PHE A 535 -31.94 -4.41 -5.13
N GLU A 536 -30.86 -4.12 -4.40
CA GLU A 536 -30.12 -5.10 -3.60
C GLU A 536 -29.83 -4.50 -2.20
N LEU A 537 -29.81 -5.35 -1.19
CA LEU A 537 -29.42 -5.04 0.17
C LEU A 537 -28.25 -5.94 0.58
N LEU A 538 -27.21 -5.36 1.14
CA LEU A 538 -26.06 -6.08 1.66
C LEU A 538 -26.00 -5.91 3.16
N GLY A 539 -25.83 -7.01 3.88
CA GLY A 539 -25.57 -7.03 5.31
C GLY A 539 -24.35 -7.88 5.62
N SER A 540 -23.54 -7.44 6.57
CA SER A 540 -22.41 -8.21 7.05
C SER A 540 -22.16 -7.95 8.54
N ILE A 541 -21.71 -8.99 9.23
CA ILE A 541 -21.35 -8.94 10.65
C ILE A 541 -20.14 -9.84 10.90
N ARG A 542 -19.27 -9.40 11.78
CA ARG A 542 -18.13 -10.18 12.26
C ARG A 542 -17.93 -9.94 13.75
N TYR A 543 -17.71 -11.02 14.48
CA TYR A 543 -17.26 -11.02 15.84
C TYR A 543 -15.83 -11.55 15.90
N ASP A 544 -14.95 -10.82 16.59
CA ASP A 544 -13.57 -11.21 16.88
C ASP A 544 -13.36 -11.23 18.40
N ARG A 545 -12.84 -12.32 18.92
CA ARG A 545 -12.25 -12.38 20.25
C ARG A 545 -10.75 -12.33 20.11
N PHE A 546 -10.17 -11.20 20.52
CA PHE A 546 -8.76 -10.89 20.41
C PHE A 546 -8.12 -10.84 21.79
N GLU A 547 -7.20 -11.76 22.03
CA GLU A 547 -6.47 -11.89 23.30
C GLU A 547 -5.00 -11.56 23.05
N THR A 548 -4.39 -10.75 23.93
CA THR A 548 -2.98 -10.35 23.83
C THR A 548 -2.29 -10.51 25.18
N ASN A 549 -1.17 -11.20 25.16
CA ASN A 549 -0.22 -11.34 26.26
C ASN A 549 1.06 -10.60 25.90
N PHE A 550 1.45 -9.65 26.72
CA PHE A 550 2.67 -8.87 26.55
C PHE A 550 3.59 -9.05 27.75
N GLN A 551 4.87 -9.29 27.49
CA GLN A 551 5.91 -9.43 28.49
C GLN A 551 7.04 -8.43 28.22
N ASP A 552 7.36 -7.60 29.21
CA ASP A 552 8.49 -6.69 29.16
C ASP A 552 9.59 -7.17 30.11
N PHE A 553 10.64 -7.71 29.54
CA PHE A 553 11.80 -8.20 30.29
C PHE A 553 12.79 -7.08 30.65
N ASN A 554 12.53 -5.82 30.24
CA ASN A 554 13.33 -4.66 30.66
C ASN A 554 12.99 -4.17 32.07
N THR A 555 11.96 -4.72 32.70
CA THR A 555 11.51 -4.38 34.04
C THR A 555 11.86 -5.49 35.06
N ALA A 556 12.10 -5.12 36.29
CA ALA A 556 12.34 -6.07 37.38
C ALA A 556 11.36 -5.76 38.53
N PRO A 557 10.39 -6.63 38.84
CA PRO A 557 10.08 -7.90 38.13
C PRO A 557 9.59 -7.70 36.72
N VAL A 558 9.64 -8.75 35.87
CA VAL A 558 9.11 -8.76 34.50
C VAL A 558 7.65 -8.30 34.52
N THR A 559 7.34 -7.30 33.72
CA THR A 559 5.96 -6.83 33.59
C THR A 559 5.19 -7.74 32.63
N ASN A 560 4.08 -8.30 33.09
CA ASN A 560 3.17 -9.11 32.29
C ASN A 560 1.84 -8.37 32.17
N LEU A 561 1.41 -8.11 30.95
CA LEU A 561 0.13 -7.44 30.66
C LEU A 561 -0.71 -8.35 29.79
N ASN A 562 -1.95 -8.59 30.20
CA ASN A 562 -2.91 -9.42 29.47
C ASN A 562 -4.13 -8.58 29.13
N ARG A 563 -4.64 -8.76 27.91
CA ARG A 563 -5.83 -8.06 27.46
C ARG A 563 -6.69 -8.94 26.57
N ASN A 564 -8.00 -8.86 26.77
CA ASN A 564 -9.01 -9.49 25.95
C ASN A 564 -9.97 -8.43 25.44
N ASP A 565 -10.17 -8.39 24.12
CA ASP A 565 -11.11 -7.51 23.44
C ASP A 565 -12.13 -8.35 22.65
N ASP A 566 -13.41 -8.10 22.92
CA ASP A 566 -14.51 -8.62 22.12
C ASP A 566 -14.95 -7.52 21.14
N LEU A 567 -14.72 -7.75 19.85
CA LEU A 567 -14.92 -6.75 18.80
C LEU A 567 -16.06 -7.17 17.89
N VAL A 568 -17.02 -6.27 17.69
CA VAL A 568 -18.09 -6.47 16.71
C VAL A 568 -17.95 -5.44 15.60
N SER A 569 -17.74 -5.92 14.38
CA SER A 569 -17.71 -5.12 13.17
C SER A 569 -18.88 -5.47 12.29
N TRP A 570 -19.55 -4.50 11.68
CA TRP A 570 -20.67 -4.75 10.80
C TRP A 570 -20.83 -3.67 9.74
N ARG A 571 -21.53 -4.01 8.67
CA ARG A 571 -21.87 -3.09 7.59
C ARG A 571 -23.25 -3.44 7.03
N VAL A 572 -24.01 -2.40 6.70
CA VAL A 572 -25.24 -2.52 5.93
C VAL A 572 -25.18 -1.52 4.79
N GLY A 573 -25.65 -1.93 3.60
CA GLY A 573 -25.65 -1.06 2.43
C GLY A 573 -26.74 -1.46 1.44
N GLY A 574 -27.39 -0.47 0.85
CA GLY A 574 -28.33 -0.63 -0.23
C GLY A 574 -27.71 -0.26 -1.57
N VAL A 575 -28.03 -1.00 -2.62
CA VAL A 575 -27.62 -0.70 -4.00
C VAL A 575 -28.87 -0.59 -4.87
N PHE A 576 -28.90 0.48 -5.64
CA PHE A 576 -29.93 0.72 -6.65
C PHE A 576 -29.29 0.76 -8.03
N HIS A 577 -29.80 -0.02 -8.96
CA HIS A 577 -29.34 -0.12 -10.34
C HIS A 577 -30.28 0.65 -11.29
N PRO A 578 -30.00 1.95 -11.59
CA PRO A 578 -30.78 2.69 -12.58
C PRO A 578 -30.76 2.05 -13.96
N THR A 579 -29.65 1.40 -14.28
CA THR A 579 -29.42 0.64 -15.50
C THR A 579 -28.61 -0.62 -15.21
N SER A 580 -28.55 -1.55 -16.15
CA SER A 580 -27.69 -2.74 -16.06
C SER A 580 -26.18 -2.44 -15.99
N HIS A 581 -25.77 -1.19 -16.23
CA HIS A 581 -24.36 -0.75 -16.28
C HIS A 581 -24.03 0.29 -15.20
N SER A 582 -24.98 0.61 -14.30
CA SER A 582 -24.76 1.61 -13.27
C SER A 582 -25.36 1.20 -11.92
N SER A 583 -24.75 1.68 -10.85
CA SER A 583 -25.25 1.53 -9.49
C SER A 583 -25.13 2.82 -8.69
N LEU A 584 -26.10 3.09 -7.86
CA LEU A 584 -26.08 4.06 -6.78
C LEU A 584 -26.10 3.28 -5.47
N TYR A 585 -25.33 3.68 -4.50
CA TYR A 585 -25.32 2.98 -3.23
C TYR A 585 -25.25 3.93 -2.03
N ALA A 586 -25.74 3.45 -0.90
CA ALA A 586 -25.53 4.06 0.39
C ALA A 586 -25.17 2.96 1.40
N ALA A 587 -24.17 3.22 2.25
CA ALA A 587 -23.75 2.24 3.24
C ALA A 587 -23.34 2.90 4.55
N TYR A 588 -23.59 2.19 5.64
CA TYR A 588 -23.10 2.51 6.97
C TYR A 588 -22.32 1.32 7.53
N GLY A 589 -21.15 1.57 8.10
CA GLY A 589 -20.27 0.54 8.63
C GLY A 589 -19.59 0.92 9.93
N VAL A 590 -19.26 -0.10 10.72
CA VAL A 590 -18.56 0.02 12.00
C VAL A 590 -17.40 -0.97 12.02
N SER A 591 -16.22 -0.52 12.50
CA SER A 591 -15.09 -1.38 12.83
C SER A 591 -14.45 -0.92 14.15
N SER A 592 -13.58 -1.76 14.71
CA SER A 592 -12.93 -1.47 16.00
C SER A 592 -11.42 -1.77 15.93
N ASN A 593 -10.63 -0.91 16.62
CA ASN A 593 -9.19 -1.08 16.74
C ASN A 593 -8.88 -1.42 18.20
N PRO A 594 -8.40 -2.64 18.51
CA PRO A 594 -8.02 -3.04 19.86
C PRO A 594 -6.81 -2.24 20.37
N ALA A 595 -6.59 -2.19 21.66
CA ALA A 595 -5.46 -1.47 22.25
C ALA A 595 -4.10 -2.01 21.76
N ALA A 596 -4.01 -3.32 21.51
CA ALA A 596 -2.83 -4.03 21.05
C ALA A 596 -2.81 -4.29 19.55
N GLU A 597 -3.43 -3.43 18.73
CA GLU A 597 -3.57 -3.63 17.29
C GLU A 597 -2.24 -3.91 16.57
N PHE A 598 -1.16 -3.25 16.98
CA PHE A 598 0.18 -3.41 16.40
C PHE A 598 1.11 -4.29 17.24
N GLN A 599 0.55 -5.08 18.14
CA GLN A 599 1.32 -5.89 19.08
C GLN A 599 2.36 -5.06 19.87
N THR A 600 2.00 -3.83 20.19
CA THR A 600 2.84 -2.89 20.94
C THR A 600 2.12 -2.43 22.19
N LEU A 601 2.28 -3.20 23.26
CA LEU A 601 2.08 -2.70 24.60
C LEU A 601 3.47 -2.36 25.13
N SER A 602 3.67 -1.15 25.62
CA SER A 602 4.96 -0.76 26.22
C SER A 602 4.72 -0.51 27.71
N SER A 603 5.59 -1.06 28.54
CA SER A 603 5.58 -0.87 29.99
C SER A 603 6.27 0.41 30.43
N ALA A 604 7.06 1.05 29.57
CA ALA A 604 7.79 2.26 29.92
C ALA A 604 6.91 3.49 29.89
N GLY A 605 6.60 4.02 31.04
CA GLY A 605 5.99 5.33 31.29
C GLY A 605 4.54 5.45 30.87
N ASN A 606 4.26 5.50 29.59
CA ASN A 606 2.97 6.00 29.07
C ASN A 606 2.02 4.94 28.53
N ASN A 607 2.50 3.71 28.30
CA ASN A 607 1.75 2.68 27.59
C ASN A 607 1.13 1.59 28.51
N ALA A 608 1.56 1.47 29.76
CA ALA A 608 0.92 0.57 30.72
C ALA A 608 -0.58 0.92 30.94
N ALA A 609 -0.92 2.18 30.81
CA ALA A 609 -2.31 2.63 30.86
C ALA A 609 -3.15 2.12 29.68
N ASN A 610 -2.54 1.85 28.50
CA ASN A 610 -3.28 1.43 27.30
C ASN A 610 -3.94 0.05 27.44
N VAL A 611 -3.40 -0.82 28.28
CA VAL A 611 -3.98 -2.14 28.54
C VAL A 611 -5.43 -2.05 29.03
N PHE A 612 -5.77 -0.96 29.74
CA PHE A 612 -7.09 -0.78 30.35
C PHE A 612 -8.05 0.03 29.47
N LEU A 613 -7.59 0.59 28.35
CA LEU A 613 -8.43 1.42 27.50
C LEU A 613 -9.30 0.58 26.59
N ALA A 614 -10.58 0.92 26.43
CA ALA A 614 -11.48 0.29 25.49
C ALA A 614 -10.97 0.41 24.04
N PRO A 615 -11.40 -0.47 23.12
CA PRO A 615 -11.08 -0.32 21.70
C PRO A 615 -11.55 1.02 21.13
N GLU A 616 -10.76 1.57 20.20
CA GLU A 616 -11.21 2.68 19.37
C GLU A 616 -12.31 2.19 18.44
N ARG A 617 -13.32 3.01 18.20
CA ARG A 617 -14.44 2.68 17.34
C ARG A 617 -14.47 3.58 16.12
N ASN A 618 -14.61 2.99 14.95
CA ASN A 618 -14.66 3.66 13.66
C ASN A 618 -16.04 3.49 13.05
N THR A 619 -16.63 4.60 12.58
CA THR A 619 -17.90 4.58 11.86
C THR A 619 -17.73 5.24 10.51
N THR A 620 -18.46 4.78 9.49
CA THR A 620 -18.53 5.43 8.19
C THR A 620 -19.95 5.51 7.69
N LEU A 621 -20.29 6.64 7.09
CA LEU A 621 -21.43 6.80 6.20
C LEU A 621 -20.88 7.14 4.81
N GLU A 622 -21.22 6.37 3.80
CA GLU A 622 -20.76 6.58 2.43
C GLU A 622 -21.95 6.47 1.46
N VAL A 623 -22.04 7.42 0.55
CA VAL A 623 -22.98 7.41 -0.58
C VAL A 623 -22.19 7.57 -1.86
N GLY A 624 -22.45 6.72 -2.86
CA GLY A 624 -21.67 6.75 -4.08
C GLY A 624 -22.41 6.23 -5.30
N ALA A 625 -21.74 6.36 -6.43
CA ALA A 625 -22.19 5.90 -7.73
C ALA A 625 -21.06 5.20 -8.47
N LYS A 626 -21.40 4.17 -9.25
CA LYS A 626 -20.48 3.49 -10.17
C LYS A 626 -21.20 3.30 -11.50
N ALA A 627 -20.48 3.45 -12.60
CA ALA A 627 -21.03 3.28 -13.93
C ALA A 627 -19.98 2.76 -14.90
N ASP A 628 -20.36 1.75 -15.68
CA ASP A 628 -19.60 1.27 -16.83
C ASP A 628 -20.14 1.97 -18.08
N VAL A 629 -19.33 2.87 -18.64
CA VAL A 629 -19.70 3.69 -19.80
C VAL A 629 -18.89 3.27 -21.03
N LEU A 630 -19.15 3.88 -22.19
CA LEU A 630 -18.49 3.58 -23.46
C LEU A 630 -18.55 2.08 -23.83
N ASN A 631 -19.74 1.48 -23.70
CA ASN A 631 -19.97 0.04 -23.91
C ASN A 631 -19.15 -0.86 -22.97
N GLY A 632 -19.01 -0.45 -21.70
CA GLY A 632 -18.28 -1.21 -20.69
C GLY A 632 -16.75 -1.03 -20.73
N LYS A 633 -16.22 -0.16 -21.60
CA LYS A 633 -14.78 0.07 -21.74
C LYS A 633 -14.19 0.96 -20.65
N LEU A 634 -14.99 1.79 -19.99
CA LEU A 634 -14.56 2.72 -18.96
C LEU A 634 -15.46 2.62 -17.73
N THR A 635 -14.88 2.37 -16.58
CA THR A 635 -15.56 2.41 -15.29
C THR A 635 -15.32 3.77 -14.63
N LEU A 636 -16.41 4.44 -14.27
CA LEU A 636 -16.42 5.66 -13.47
C LEU A 636 -16.94 5.35 -12.07
N SER A 637 -16.36 6.00 -11.07
CA SER A 637 -16.82 5.90 -9.67
C SER A 637 -16.77 7.27 -9.00
N GLY A 638 -17.69 7.50 -8.07
CA GLY A 638 -17.69 8.69 -7.23
C GLY A 638 -18.36 8.39 -5.91
N ALA A 639 -17.84 8.95 -4.81
CA ALA A 639 -18.41 8.79 -3.49
C ALA A 639 -18.23 10.05 -2.65
N VAL A 640 -19.19 10.29 -1.76
CA VAL A 640 -19.09 11.22 -0.63
C VAL A 640 -19.17 10.41 0.65
N PHE A 641 -18.35 10.77 1.65
CA PHE A 641 -18.29 9.97 2.86
C PHE A 641 -17.97 10.82 4.09
N ARG A 642 -18.36 10.29 5.25
CA ARG A 642 -17.89 10.70 6.57
C ARG A 642 -17.34 9.52 7.32
N ILE A 643 -16.14 9.66 7.88
CA ILE A 643 -15.53 8.71 8.81
C ILE A 643 -15.36 9.42 10.15
N GLU A 644 -15.76 8.76 11.22
CA GLU A 644 -15.50 9.20 12.58
C GLU A 644 -14.77 8.10 13.35
N LYS A 645 -13.70 8.49 14.03
CA LYS A 645 -12.96 7.64 14.96
C LYS A 645 -13.16 8.18 16.37
N THR A 646 -13.90 7.44 17.18
CA THR A 646 -14.16 7.74 18.59
C THR A 646 -13.26 6.92 19.49
N ASN A 647 -13.20 7.28 20.76
CA ASN A 647 -12.27 6.70 21.73
C ASN A 647 -10.80 6.83 21.27
N LEU A 648 -10.48 7.91 20.56
CA LEU A 648 -9.11 8.18 20.15
C LEU A 648 -8.23 8.38 21.39
N ARG A 649 -7.08 7.70 21.42
CA ARG A 649 -6.16 7.77 22.56
C ARG A 649 -5.40 9.08 22.55
N ILE A 650 -5.49 9.82 23.63
CA ILE A 650 -4.86 11.14 23.81
C ILE A 650 -4.07 11.12 25.11
N PRO A 651 -2.81 11.63 25.16
CA PRO A 651 -2.08 11.79 26.41
C PRO A 651 -2.83 12.71 27.39
N ILE A 652 -2.97 12.32 28.66
CA ILE A 652 -3.54 13.18 29.72
C ILE A 652 -2.61 14.36 29.98
N ASP A 653 -1.33 14.11 30.02
CA ASP A 653 -0.29 15.14 30.12
C ASP A 653 0.60 15.06 28.88
N PRO A 654 0.35 15.92 27.89
CA PRO A 654 1.13 15.90 26.64
C PRO A 654 2.56 16.38 26.83
N VAL A 655 2.91 17.04 27.94
CA VAL A 655 4.29 17.43 28.27
C VAL A 655 5.07 16.28 28.87
N LEU A 656 4.46 15.60 29.84
CA LEU A 656 5.04 14.44 30.52
C LEU A 656 4.73 13.13 29.78
N ASN A 657 3.75 13.13 28.89
CA ASN A 657 3.30 11.97 28.12
C ASN A 657 2.99 10.73 29.00
N THR A 658 2.37 10.95 30.17
CA THR A 658 2.37 9.97 31.27
C THR A 658 1.15 9.07 31.35
N ALA A 659 0.04 9.40 30.68
CA ALA A 659 -1.16 8.55 30.65
C ALA A 659 -1.98 8.82 29.40
N LEU A 660 -2.82 7.86 29.01
CA LEU A 660 -3.72 7.98 27.87
C LEU A 660 -5.17 7.90 28.35
N VAL A 661 -6.03 8.69 27.74
CA VAL A 661 -7.47 8.64 27.90
C VAL A 661 -8.17 8.39 26.57
N LEU A 662 -9.37 7.83 26.63
CA LEU A 662 -10.26 7.67 25.48
C LEU A 662 -11.25 8.83 25.44
N ASP A 663 -10.80 10.00 25.02
CA ASP A 663 -11.64 11.21 24.96
C ASP A 663 -11.62 11.86 23.56
N GLY A 664 -10.86 11.28 22.62
CA GLY A 664 -10.69 11.88 21.31
C GLY A 664 -11.77 11.50 20.31
N LEU A 665 -12.12 12.47 19.47
CA LEU A 665 -12.92 12.29 18.25
C LEU A 665 -12.19 12.91 17.07
N ALA A 666 -11.86 12.09 16.09
CA ALA A 666 -11.37 12.54 14.80
C ALA A 666 -12.44 12.30 13.73
N ARG A 667 -12.59 13.24 12.80
CA ARG A 667 -13.54 13.17 11.68
C ARG A 667 -12.85 13.49 10.36
N VAL A 668 -13.24 12.76 9.33
CA VAL A 668 -12.88 13.06 7.94
C VAL A 668 -14.13 13.03 7.08
N ASP A 669 -14.47 14.18 6.51
CA ASP A 669 -15.48 14.32 5.45
C ASP A 669 -14.75 14.39 4.11
N GLY A 670 -15.23 13.68 3.10
CA GLY A 670 -14.51 13.64 1.84
C GLY A 670 -15.35 13.34 0.62
N VAL A 671 -14.73 13.62 -0.53
CA VAL A 671 -15.23 13.28 -1.86
C VAL A 671 -14.13 12.55 -2.61
N GLU A 672 -14.47 11.47 -3.27
CA GLU A 672 -13.55 10.71 -4.12
C GLU A 672 -14.17 10.47 -5.49
N LEU A 673 -13.34 10.58 -6.53
CA LEU A 673 -13.69 10.29 -7.91
C LEU A 673 -12.65 9.35 -8.49
N GLY A 674 -13.08 8.43 -9.37
CA GLY A 674 -12.21 7.48 -10.05
C GLY A 674 -12.65 7.23 -11.48
N ALA A 675 -11.69 6.97 -12.37
CA ALA A 675 -11.92 6.55 -13.73
C ALA A 675 -10.84 5.52 -14.12
N ALA A 676 -11.25 4.36 -14.64
CA ALA A 676 -10.34 3.30 -15.07
C ALA A 676 -10.86 2.60 -16.32
N GLY A 677 -10.01 2.45 -17.34
CA GLY A 677 -10.38 1.75 -18.57
C GLY A 677 -9.92 2.46 -19.83
N LYS A 678 -10.71 2.31 -20.91
CA LYS A 678 -10.40 2.86 -22.22
C LYS A 678 -11.40 3.94 -22.62
N LEU A 679 -10.88 5.10 -23.05
CA LEU A 679 -11.67 6.15 -23.70
C LEU A 679 -11.95 5.80 -25.15
N THR A 680 -10.97 5.24 -25.84
CA THR A 680 -11.07 4.63 -27.16
C THR A 680 -10.35 3.28 -27.17
N ASP A 681 -10.34 2.54 -28.25
CA ASP A 681 -9.56 1.29 -28.33
C ASP A 681 -8.06 1.51 -28.16
N GLN A 682 -7.58 2.69 -28.49
CA GLN A 682 -6.16 3.09 -28.43
C GLN A 682 -5.80 3.87 -27.16
N TRP A 683 -6.77 4.49 -26.50
CA TRP A 683 -6.52 5.43 -25.40
C TRP A 683 -7.01 4.87 -24.06
N SER A 684 -6.09 4.55 -23.17
CA SER A 684 -6.35 4.05 -21.82
C SER A 684 -6.16 5.14 -20.77
N LEU A 685 -6.93 5.07 -19.69
CA LEU A 685 -6.95 6.03 -18.60
C LEU A 685 -7.07 5.32 -17.25
N PHE A 686 -6.23 5.71 -16.29
CA PHE A 686 -6.36 5.37 -14.87
C PHE A 686 -6.18 6.65 -14.06
N ALA A 687 -7.27 7.15 -13.48
CA ALA A 687 -7.27 8.45 -12.82
C ALA A 687 -8.07 8.42 -11.51
N GLY A 688 -7.68 9.26 -10.59
CA GLY A 688 -8.42 9.46 -9.37
C GLY A 688 -8.16 10.81 -8.71
N TYR A 689 -9.16 11.26 -7.97
CA TYR A 689 -9.12 12.50 -7.20
C TYR A 689 -9.74 12.26 -5.83
N SER A 690 -9.15 12.84 -4.78
CA SER A 690 -9.75 12.90 -3.45
C SER A 690 -9.69 14.31 -2.88
N TYR A 691 -10.78 14.69 -2.24
CA TYR A 691 -10.87 15.85 -1.35
C TYR A 691 -11.14 15.35 0.07
N LEU A 692 -10.29 15.72 1.04
CA LEU A 692 -10.39 15.31 2.44
C LEU A 692 -10.42 16.53 3.36
N ASN A 693 -11.51 16.69 4.08
CA ASN A 693 -11.64 17.68 5.15
C ASN A 693 -11.53 16.95 6.50
N SER A 694 -10.32 16.85 7.01
CA SER A 694 -10.04 16.17 8.27
C SER A 694 -10.01 17.13 9.45
N LYS A 695 -10.48 16.68 10.63
CA LYS A 695 -10.51 17.51 11.82
C LYS A 695 -10.45 16.68 13.11
N ILE A 696 -9.66 17.15 14.09
CA ILE A 696 -9.72 16.69 15.47
C ILE A 696 -10.89 17.46 16.13
N VAL A 697 -11.98 16.77 16.41
CA VAL A 697 -13.25 17.36 16.85
C VAL A 697 -13.33 17.48 18.36
N ASN A 698 -12.76 16.49 19.06
CA ASN A 698 -12.65 16.47 20.52
C ASN A 698 -11.28 15.96 20.95
N THR A 699 -10.70 16.58 21.99
CA THR A 699 -9.38 16.21 22.52
C THR A 699 -9.15 16.91 23.85
N SER A 700 -8.44 16.26 24.78
CA SER A 700 -7.95 16.90 26.00
C SER A 700 -6.72 17.79 25.77
N ASP A 701 -6.01 17.61 24.65
CA ASP A 701 -4.93 18.50 24.19
C ASP A 701 -5.50 19.64 23.34
N LEU A 702 -5.76 20.79 23.96
CA LEU A 702 -6.36 21.96 23.30
C LEU A 702 -5.50 22.53 22.15
N SER A 703 -4.21 22.23 22.10
CA SER A 703 -3.35 22.62 20.99
C SER A 703 -3.70 21.90 19.67
N GLN A 704 -4.41 20.77 19.75
CA GLN A 704 -4.85 19.96 18.61
C GLN A 704 -6.31 20.22 18.21
N LEU A 705 -7.11 20.87 19.09
CA LEU A 705 -8.54 21.04 18.87
C LEU A 705 -8.81 21.84 17.58
N GLY A 706 -9.62 21.26 16.70
CA GLY A 706 -9.99 21.86 15.43
C GLY A 706 -8.93 21.75 14.34
N ARG A 707 -7.76 21.17 14.63
CA ARG A 707 -6.67 20.99 13.68
C ARG A 707 -6.93 19.83 12.71
N GLN A 708 -6.23 19.85 11.57
CA GLN A 708 -6.25 18.75 10.60
C GLN A 708 -5.49 17.53 11.14
N LEU A 709 -5.91 16.34 10.71
CA LEU A 709 -5.15 15.13 10.97
C LEU A 709 -3.79 15.16 10.25
N PRO A 710 -2.73 14.62 10.87
CA PRO A 710 -1.44 14.47 10.20
C PRO A 710 -1.56 13.65 8.91
N ASN A 711 -0.67 13.89 7.97
CA ASN A 711 -0.55 13.14 6.71
C ASN A 711 -1.87 13.10 5.91
N THR A 712 -2.71 14.13 6.03
CA THR A 712 -4.01 14.19 5.37
C THR A 712 -4.10 15.45 4.49
N PRO A 713 -3.48 15.44 3.29
CA PRO A 713 -3.58 16.56 2.36
C PRO A 713 -5.03 16.76 1.93
N PRO A 714 -5.55 18.01 1.89
CA PRO A 714 -6.93 18.26 1.49
C PRO A 714 -7.22 17.85 0.04
N HIS A 715 -6.27 17.94 -0.86
CA HIS A 715 -6.43 17.56 -2.26
C HIS A 715 -5.32 16.59 -2.67
N ASN A 716 -5.70 15.52 -3.32
CA ASN A 716 -4.78 14.56 -3.94
C ASN A 716 -5.36 14.14 -5.30
N PHE A 717 -4.54 14.16 -6.34
CA PHE A 717 -4.91 13.80 -7.70
C PHE A 717 -3.85 12.91 -8.32
N THR A 718 -4.27 11.85 -9.01
CA THR A 718 -3.41 10.95 -9.78
C THR A 718 -4.02 10.69 -11.13
N LEU A 719 -3.20 10.72 -12.17
CA LEU A 719 -3.57 10.39 -13.53
C LEU A 719 -2.45 9.59 -14.17
N TRP A 720 -2.77 8.46 -14.76
CA TRP A 720 -1.93 7.74 -15.72
C TRP A 720 -2.71 7.52 -17.00
N SER A 721 -2.10 7.77 -18.14
CA SER A 721 -2.76 7.64 -19.43
C SER A 721 -1.77 7.11 -20.47
N THR A 722 -2.22 6.17 -21.32
CA THR A 722 -1.44 5.63 -22.43
C THR A 722 -2.23 5.72 -23.73
N TYR A 723 -1.49 5.92 -24.82
CA TYR A 723 -2.04 6.00 -26.17
C TYR A 723 -1.22 5.15 -27.14
N ASP A 724 -1.88 4.22 -27.84
CA ASP A 724 -1.27 3.39 -28.86
C ASP A 724 -1.19 4.18 -30.18
N LEU A 725 -0.01 4.78 -30.44
CA LEU A 725 0.25 5.52 -31.70
C LEU A 725 0.18 4.59 -32.91
N THR A 726 0.67 3.39 -32.76
CA THR A 726 0.60 2.29 -33.71
C THR A 726 0.42 0.97 -32.95
N PRO A 727 0.12 -0.16 -33.59
CA PRO A 727 0.08 -1.46 -32.91
C PRO A 727 1.39 -1.86 -32.23
N GLN A 728 2.51 -1.24 -32.62
CA GLN A 728 3.84 -1.50 -32.04
C GLN A 728 4.28 -0.45 -31.03
N TRP A 729 3.81 0.80 -31.15
CA TRP A 729 4.33 1.93 -30.38
C TRP A 729 3.26 2.55 -29.48
N THR A 730 3.48 2.45 -28.21
CA THR A 730 2.65 3.07 -27.17
C THR A 730 3.44 4.20 -26.48
N VAL A 731 2.78 5.33 -26.27
CA VAL A 731 3.29 6.43 -25.43
C VAL A 731 2.36 6.63 -24.24
N GLY A 732 2.90 7.13 -23.17
CA GLY A 732 2.10 7.38 -21.97
C GLY A 732 2.76 8.35 -21.02
N GLY A 733 2.01 8.73 -20.00
CA GLY A 733 2.51 9.55 -18.92
C GLY A 733 1.52 9.66 -17.78
N GLY A 734 2.02 10.16 -16.67
CA GLY A 734 1.25 10.34 -15.46
C GLY A 734 1.54 11.66 -14.78
N VAL A 735 0.52 12.20 -14.12
CA VAL A 735 0.62 13.38 -13.28
C VAL A 735 0.08 13.03 -11.89
N ALA A 736 0.85 13.40 -10.87
CA ALA A 736 0.41 13.33 -9.49
C ALA A 736 0.49 14.70 -8.83
N TYR A 737 -0.54 15.07 -8.08
CA TYR A 737 -0.59 16.28 -7.26
C TYR A 737 -0.96 15.93 -5.83
N GLN A 738 -0.26 16.53 -4.89
CA GLN A 738 -0.63 16.51 -3.48
C GLN A 738 -0.60 17.94 -2.93
N ALA A 739 -1.66 18.35 -2.26
CA ALA A 739 -1.68 19.61 -1.53
C ALA A 739 -0.76 19.56 -0.30
N LEU A 740 -0.45 20.73 0.27
CA LEU A 740 0.24 20.82 1.56
C LEU A 740 -0.39 19.89 2.58
N ALA A 741 0.45 19.18 3.35
CA ALA A 741 0.00 18.31 4.42
C ALA A 741 0.78 18.59 5.71
N TYR A 742 0.06 18.64 6.83
CA TYR A 742 0.69 18.72 8.14
C TYR A 742 1.25 17.37 8.56
N ALA A 743 2.41 17.41 9.22
CA ALA A 743 3.09 16.19 9.67
C ALA A 743 2.85 15.89 11.16
N ASN A 744 2.21 16.81 11.90
CA ASN A 744 1.83 16.60 13.30
C ASN A 744 0.41 17.10 13.60
N ALA A 745 -0.16 16.66 14.72
CA ALA A 745 -1.53 16.95 15.11
C ALA A 745 -1.76 18.43 15.52
N GLN A 746 -0.72 19.15 15.96
CA GLN A 746 -0.79 20.57 16.28
C GLN A 746 -0.76 21.46 15.02
N ASN A 747 -0.51 20.88 13.83
CA ASN A 747 -0.33 21.59 12.56
C ASN A 747 0.78 22.65 12.60
N THR A 748 1.87 22.35 13.32
CA THR A 748 3.02 23.26 13.48
C THR A 748 4.16 22.96 12.51
N ILE A 749 4.13 21.80 11.82
CA ILE A 749 5.06 21.40 10.79
C ILE A 749 4.29 20.84 9.59
N TYR A 750 4.82 21.07 8.38
CA TYR A 750 4.15 20.64 7.16
C TYR A 750 5.16 20.22 6.07
N VAL A 751 4.69 19.45 5.10
CA VAL A 751 5.37 19.27 3.82
C VAL A 751 4.66 20.09 2.75
N PRO A 752 5.42 20.76 1.82
CA PRO A 752 4.83 21.55 0.74
C PRO A 752 3.98 20.71 -0.22
N ASN A 753 3.09 21.38 -0.94
CA ASN A 753 2.43 20.79 -2.10
C ASN A 753 3.43 20.54 -3.23
N TYR A 754 3.09 19.56 -4.10
CA TYR A 754 3.91 19.26 -5.27
C TYR A 754 3.09 18.81 -6.47
N TRP A 755 3.67 18.95 -7.65
CA TRP A 755 3.26 18.30 -8.89
C TRP A 755 4.39 17.41 -9.38
N LYS A 756 4.08 16.16 -9.70
CA LYS A 756 5.01 15.19 -10.27
C LYS A 756 4.55 14.79 -11.66
N LEU A 757 5.46 14.80 -12.63
CA LEU A 757 5.23 14.32 -14.00
C LEU A 757 6.11 13.10 -14.28
N ASP A 758 5.49 12.03 -14.80
CA ASP A 758 6.17 10.83 -15.29
C ASP A 758 5.83 10.61 -16.77
N LEU A 759 6.78 10.08 -17.55
CA LEU A 759 6.58 9.76 -18.96
C LEU A 759 6.97 8.31 -19.24
N MET A 760 6.35 7.72 -20.26
CA MET A 760 6.63 6.38 -20.71
C MET A 760 6.55 6.29 -22.24
N THR A 761 7.41 5.49 -22.83
CA THR A 761 7.24 5.00 -24.19
C THR A 761 7.62 3.53 -24.26
N SER A 762 6.89 2.75 -25.03
CA SER A 762 7.20 1.34 -25.25
C SER A 762 7.06 0.98 -26.73
N TYR A 763 7.97 0.10 -27.21
CA TYR A 763 8.00 -0.35 -28.57
C TYR A 763 8.10 -1.89 -28.62
N LYS A 764 7.13 -2.53 -29.29
CA LYS A 764 7.15 -3.96 -29.58
C LYS A 764 8.17 -4.25 -30.69
N VAL A 765 9.36 -4.69 -30.31
CA VAL A 765 10.47 -4.98 -31.22
C VAL A 765 10.14 -6.20 -32.09
N THR A 766 9.55 -7.20 -31.46
CA THR A 766 9.01 -8.39 -32.11
C THR A 766 7.64 -8.71 -31.52
N ARG A 767 7.00 -9.77 -31.97
CA ARG A 767 5.76 -10.30 -31.38
C ARG A 767 5.91 -10.61 -29.89
N ASP A 768 7.09 -11.08 -29.48
CA ASP A 768 7.36 -11.59 -28.14
C ASP A 768 8.31 -10.68 -27.34
N SER A 769 8.76 -9.56 -27.91
CA SER A 769 9.75 -8.67 -27.29
C SER A 769 9.26 -7.22 -27.24
N LEU A 770 9.42 -6.59 -26.08
CA LEU A 770 9.07 -5.21 -25.81
C LEU A 770 10.29 -4.47 -25.24
N LEU A 771 10.56 -3.26 -25.75
CA LEU A 771 11.47 -2.30 -25.14
C LEU A 771 10.64 -1.15 -24.58
N GLN A 772 10.86 -0.79 -23.30
CA GLN A 772 10.11 0.26 -22.62
C GLN A 772 11.06 1.22 -21.91
N LEU A 773 10.82 2.50 -22.05
CA LEU A 773 11.50 3.57 -21.31
C LEU A 773 10.49 4.30 -20.43
N ASN A 774 10.77 4.35 -19.13
CA ASN A 774 10.05 5.19 -18.17
C ASN A 774 10.98 6.30 -17.69
N ILE A 775 10.47 7.52 -17.59
CA ILE A 775 11.17 8.66 -16.99
C ILE A 775 10.29 9.17 -15.85
N TYR A 776 10.79 9.03 -14.62
CA TYR A 776 10.10 9.45 -13.42
C TYR A 776 10.55 10.82 -12.98
N ASN A 777 9.64 11.61 -12.42
CA ASN A 777 9.90 12.95 -11.91
C ASN A 777 10.64 13.82 -12.96
N VAL A 778 10.04 13.96 -14.15
CA VAL A 778 10.65 14.60 -15.34
C VAL A 778 11.09 16.02 -15.03
N THR A 779 10.35 16.75 -14.20
CA THR A 779 10.63 18.13 -13.79
C THR A 779 11.67 18.25 -12.69
N ASP A 780 12.14 17.12 -12.14
CA ASP A 780 13.07 17.04 -11.00
C ASP A 780 12.57 17.76 -9.75
N GLU A 781 11.26 17.70 -9.51
CA GLU A 781 10.62 18.32 -8.35
C GLU A 781 11.16 17.74 -7.04
N LEU A 782 11.52 18.60 -6.09
CA LEU A 782 11.84 18.18 -4.72
C LEU A 782 10.55 18.08 -3.92
N TYR A 783 10.07 16.87 -3.70
CA TYR A 783 8.93 16.60 -2.84
C TYR A 783 9.26 15.54 -1.79
N TYR A 784 8.39 15.42 -0.79
CA TYR A 784 8.58 14.47 0.31
C TYR A 784 7.59 13.32 0.19
N SER A 785 8.13 12.11 0.02
CA SER A 785 7.34 10.91 -0.22
C SER A 785 6.74 10.35 1.06
N GLN A 786 7.46 10.43 2.16
CA GLN A 786 7.04 9.97 3.48
C GLN A 786 7.37 11.05 4.50
N TYR A 787 6.48 11.27 5.46
CA TYR A 787 6.70 12.29 6.48
C TYR A 787 5.98 11.95 7.78
N TYR A 788 6.56 12.47 8.87
CA TYR A 788 6.09 12.25 10.23
C TYR A 788 6.57 13.42 11.09
N GLY A 789 6.13 13.51 12.36
CA GLY A 789 6.41 14.64 13.24
C GLY A 789 7.89 14.99 13.47
N GLY A 790 8.83 14.10 13.16
CA GLY A 790 10.27 14.32 13.36
C GLY A 790 11.05 14.65 12.09
N HIS A 791 10.61 14.14 10.94
CA HIS A 791 11.37 14.26 9.68
C HIS A 791 10.50 14.00 8.44
N ALA A 792 11.01 14.39 7.27
CA ALA A 792 10.39 14.18 5.97
C ALA A 792 11.41 13.56 5.00
N VAL A 793 11.05 12.45 4.36
CA VAL A 793 11.92 11.73 3.43
C VAL A 793 11.76 12.30 2.03
N PRO A 794 12.82 12.90 1.43
CA PRO A 794 12.78 13.35 0.06
C PRO A 794 12.55 12.18 -0.89
N ALA A 795 11.70 12.38 -1.87
CA ALA A 795 11.54 11.42 -2.96
C ALA A 795 12.75 11.41 -3.88
N ALA A 796 12.90 10.33 -4.66
CA ALA A 796 13.94 10.22 -5.67
C ALA A 796 13.88 11.40 -6.67
N GLY A 797 15.03 11.84 -7.12
CA GLY A 797 15.16 12.80 -8.21
C GLY A 797 14.76 12.24 -9.57
N ARG A 798 14.95 13.01 -10.63
CA ARG A 798 14.63 12.57 -11.98
C ARG A 798 15.43 11.30 -12.33
N THR A 799 14.71 10.25 -12.74
CA THR A 799 15.28 8.93 -13.01
C THR A 799 14.68 8.35 -14.28
N ALA A 800 15.51 7.73 -15.11
CA ALA A 800 15.04 6.95 -16.24
C ALA A 800 15.32 5.47 -16.02
N MET A 801 14.35 4.62 -16.42
CA MET A 801 14.45 3.16 -16.38
C MET A 801 14.21 2.63 -17.79
N LEU A 802 15.21 1.93 -18.35
CA LEU A 802 15.08 1.19 -19.61
C LEU A 802 14.83 -0.29 -19.31
N THR A 803 13.75 -0.82 -19.84
CA THR A 803 13.31 -2.20 -19.60
C THR A 803 13.22 -2.95 -20.92
N TYR A 804 13.79 -4.13 -20.97
CA TYR A 804 13.54 -5.14 -22.00
C TYR A 804 12.68 -6.26 -21.38
N ARG A 805 11.57 -6.59 -22.05
CA ARG A 805 10.68 -7.70 -21.68
C ARG A 805 10.60 -8.69 -22.83
N TYR A 806 10.66 -9.96 -22.48
CA TYR A 806 10.42 -11.08 -23.38
C TYR A 806 9.27 -11.93 -22.86
N HIS A 807 8.24 -12.13 -23.68
CA HIS A 807 7.08 -12.95 -23.38
C HIS A 807 7.00 -14.11 -24.35
N PHE A 808 7.12 -15.32 -23.85
CA PHE A 808 7.03 -16.54 -24.66
C PHE A 808 5.81 -17.34 -24.28
N THR A 809 4.92 -17.59 -25.25
CA THR A 809 3.82 -18.54 -25.11
C THR A 809 4.12 -19.74 -25.98
N PRO A 810 4.36 -20.94 -25.41
CA PRO A 810 4.55 -22.15 -26.19
C PRO A 810 3.36 -22.37 -27.12
N PRO A 811 3.59 -22.84 -28.36
CA PRO A 811 2.47 -23.22 -29.22
C PRO A 811 1.66 -24.34 -28.53
N PRO A 812 0.34 -24.35 -28.72
CA PRO A 812 -0.49 -25.42 -28.17
C PRO A 812 0.03 -26.78 -28.63
N PRO A 813 0.02 -27.81 -27.77
CA PRO A 813 0.46 -29.15 -28.17
C PRO A 813 -0.31 -29.58 -29.41
N VAL A 814 0.42 -30.02 -30.46
CA VAL A 814 -0.19 -30.64 -31.64
C VAL A 814 -0.86 -31.92 -31.15
N ILE A 815 -2.16 -31.92 -31.02
CA ILE A 815 -2.92 -33.14 -30.77
C ILE A 815 -2.96 -33.90 -32.09
N ASP A 816 -2.07 -34.85 -32.25
CA ASP A 816 -2.06 -35.76 -33.39
C ASP A 816 -3.27 -36.70 -33.21
N TYR A 817 -4.41 -36.29 -33.79
CA TYR A 817 -5.53 -37.19 -33.88
C TYR A 817 -5.16 -38.29 -34.85
N PRO A 818 -5.08 -39.58 -34.43
CA PRO A 818 -4.87 -40.66 -35.38
C PRO A 818 -6.00 -40.64 -36.38
N VAL A 819 -5.68 -40.25 -37.61
CA VAL A 819 -6.63 -40.37 -38.74
C VAL A 819 -6.99 -41.84 -38.87
N ARG A 820 -8.15 -42.21 -38.31
CA ARG A 820 -8.75 -43.53 -38.61
C ARG A 820 -9.07 -43.54 -40.11
N ALA A 821 -8.19 -44.15 -40.86
CA ALA A 821 -8.46 -44.48 -42.25
C ALA A 821 -9.68 -45.38 -42.32
N THR A 822 -10.85 -44.82 -42.61
CA THR A 822 -12.05 -45.56 -42.98
C THR A 822 -11.75 -46.28 -44.27
N ARG A 823 -11.47 -47.61 -44.20
CA ARG A 823 -11.48 -48.47 -45.35
C ARG A 823 -12.92 -48.50 -45.91
N TYR A 824 -13.13 -47.84 -47.01
CA TYR A 824 -14.31 -48.07 -47.82
C TYR A 824 -14.17 -49.48 -48.41
N VAL A 825 -14.97 -50.41 -47.97
CA VAL A 825 -15.17 -51.71 -48.61
C VAL A 825 -16.23 -51.43 -49.67
N SER A 826 -15.80 -51.36 -50.93
CA SER A 826 -16.69 -51.38 -52.07
C SER A 826 -17.33 -52.78 -52.19
N LYS A 827 -18.66 -52.87 -52.15
CA LYS A 827 -19.43 -53.96 -52.66
C LYS A 827 -19.67 -53.86 -54.15
#